data_123fe092c5c434664ddb52b6a3ee103e
#
_entry.id   123fe092c5c434664ddb52b6a3ee103e
#
_cell.length_a   1.000
_cell.length_b   1.000
_cell.length_c   1.000
_cell.angle_alpha   90.00
_cell.angle_beta   90.00
_cell.angle_gamma   90.00
#
_symmetry.space_group_name_H-M   'P 1'
#
loop_
_entity.id
_entity.type
_entity.pdbx_description
1 polymer ?
#
loop_
_entity_poly.entity_id
_entity_poly.type
_entity_poly.pdbx_seq_one_letter_code
_entity_poly.pdbx_strand_id
1 'polypeptide(L)'
;EGVTITASPFRRDIESPVSLRIIGLQEIEKSPGANRDISRIVQSYPGVAFSPIGYRNDLIVRGGSPSENRFYLDGVEIPNINHFSTQGASGGPVGILNADLIREVNFYTGAFPTDKGNALSSVLDFKLRDGDMERNSVKATLGASEVSLASNGHLGKKTSYLVSVRQSYLQFLFDMLGLPFLPTFTDAQFKLKTRFDAQNELTVLGLGGIDKMKLNTKADDEDNEYILSYLPKIQQETFTLGAVYRHYAGAHVQSVIASHSYLNNRNTKYRQNDESNPDNLTLRLRSTEQNTQFRLENSSSFRNWKVTVGANLDYSQYSSTTFQKVYTDHAQTFDYHTYLDIMRWGLFGTINYTSIDERFTASLGLRTDANNYSAAMKDMTDQLSPRLSLSYQLTEHWSLSGNAGLYYQLPPYTALGFKNNNGLYANKYALRYMQVSQGSIGINWRKGDTFEVSLEGFYKDYDKIPLSVADGIPLTCKGNNYGVIGNELLTSTAQGRSYGAELLLKWLIAKKLNLASSFTLFKSEYRNNKESEYIASAWDNRFIFNLRGTYNLPRHWSVGMKVSCIGGAPYTPYDADKSSLVTAWNAQGKPYYDYTRYNEERLPAFTQVDIRIDKTFYLKRCMLGFYIDLQNIAGSKLKQADVLMSTGVIKNPDAPIAGQRYVMKSVKQESGTLLPTLGITFEY
;
A
#
# COMPACT_ATOMS: atom_id res chain seq x y z
N GLU A 1 30.80 19.88 3.73
CA GLU A 1 29.35 19.75 4.02
C GLU A 1 28.62 19.84 2.69
N GLY A 2 28.15 18.70 2.17
CA GLY A 2 27.31 18.65 0.98
C GLY A 2 25.95 19.26 1.31
N VAL A 3 25.55 20.30 0.59
CA VAL A 3 24.19 20.86 0.69
C VAL A 3 23.22 19.92 0.00
N THR A 4 22.53 19.11 0.77
CA THR A 4 21.39 18.35 0.24
C THR A 4 20.23 19.32 0.09
N ILE A 5 19.87 19.68 -1.14
CA ILE A 5 18.66 20.46 -1.43
C ILE A 5 17.48 19.51 -1.22
N THR A 6 16.88 19.56 -0.04
CA THR A 6 15.61 18.88 0.23
C THR A 6 14.47 19.77 -0.22
N ALA A 7 13.50 19.21 -0.94
CA ALA A 7 12.28 19.93 -1.25
C ALA A 7 11.59 20.36 0.06
N SER A 8 11.04 21.57 0.09
CA SER A 8 10.27 22.03 1.25
C SER A 8 9.10 21.08 1.50
N PRO A 9 8.93 20.53 2.72
CA PRO A 9 7.76 19.69 3.07
C PRO A 9 6.45 20.47 3.01
N PHE A 10 6.52 21.77 2.73
CA PHE A 10 5.39 22.68 2.55
C PHE A 10 5.14 23.04 1.09
N ARG A 11 5.81 22.40 0.12
CA ARG A 11 5.56 22.59 -1.31
C ARG A 11 4.16 22.11 -1.64
N ARG A 12 3.49 22.82 -2.57
CA ARG A 12 2.19 22.45 -3.13
C ARG A 12 2.32 22.16 -4.62
N ASP A 13 1.44 21.33 -5.11
CA ASP A 13 1.28 21.07 -6.54
C ASP A 13 -0.03 21.73 -7.02
N ILE A 14 -0.02 22.31 -8.20
CA ILE A 14 -1.21 22.95 -8.79
C ILE A 14 -2.30 21.91 -9.06
N GLU A 15 -1.92 20.69 -9.48
CA GLU A 15 -2.85 19.61 -9.73
C GLU A 15 -3.44 19.02 -8.43
N SER A 16 -2.71 19.10 -7.33
CA SER A 16 -3.14 18.60 -6.03
C SER A 16 -2.86 19.59 -4.89
N PRO A 17 -3.60 20.71 -4.85
CA PRO A 17 -3.28 21.79 -3.90
C PRO A 17 -3.66 21.48 -2.45
N VAL A 18 -4.51 20.49 -2.19
CA VAL A 18 -5.03 20.13 -0.86
C VAL A 18 -4.55 18.76 -0.42
N SER A 19 -4.75 17.75 -1.25
CA SER A 19 -4.61 16.32 -0.90
C SER A 19 -3.21 15.76 -1.13
N LEU A 20 -2.20 16.60 -1.37
CA LEU A 20 -0.79 16.21 -1.47
C LEU A 20 -0.10 16.38 -0.12
N ARG A 21 0.61 15.34 0.32
CA ARG A 21 1.51 15.35 1.49
C ARG A 21 2.92 14.99 1.03
N ILE A 22 3.89 15.85 1.35
CA ILE A 22 5.29 15.60 1.03
C ILE A 22 5.98 15.10 2.28
N ILE A 23 6.55 13.89 2.18
CA ILE A 23 7.31 13.24 3.24
C ILE A 23 8.77 13.41 2.92
N GLY A 24 9.47 14.19 3.72
CA GLY A 24 10.87 14.53 3.50
C GLY A 24 11.84 13.56 4.16
N LEU A 25 13.11 13.71 3.81
CA LEU A 25 14.19 12.83 4.25
C LEU A 25 14.29 12.67 5.78
N GLN A 26 14.18 13.77 6.54
CA GLN A 26 14.27 13.71 8.01
C GLN A 26 13.16 12.86 8.62
N GLU A 27 11.95 12.91 8.06
CA GLU A 27 10.83 12.09 8.50
C GLU A 27 11.07 10.62 8.15
N ILE A 28 11.67 10.35 6.99
CA ILE A 28 11.99 8.99 6.53
C ILE A 28 13.04 8.33 7.43
N GLU A 29 14.08 9.07 7.79
CA GLU A 29 15.22 8.53 8.55
C GLU A 29 14.95 8.39 10.05
N LYS A 30 14.18 9.32 10.65
CA LYS A 30 14.07 9.48 12.12
C LYS A 30 12.66 9.31 12.69
N SER A 31 11.70 8.79 11.93
CA SER A 31 10.35 8.57 12.43
C SER A 31 10.31 7.47 13.50
N PRO A 32 9.83 7.75 14.73
CA PRO A 32 9.70 6.73 15.77
C PRO A 32 8.72 5.64 15.38
N GLY A 33 9.02 4.40 15.72
CA GLY A 33 8.17 3.24 15.45
C GLY A 33 8.09 2.81 14.00
N ALA A 34 8.77 3.51 13.10
CA ALA A 34 8.73 3.19 11.67
C ALA A 34 9.78 2.16 11.26
N ASN A 35 10.84 1.98 12.03
CA ASN A 35 11.97 1.12 11.69
C ASN A 35 12.46 1.33 10.24
N ARG A 36 12.46 2.59 9.78
CA ARG A 36 12.85 2.98 8.40
C ARG A 36 11.95 2.38 7.29
N ASP A 37 10.79 1.87 7.63
CA ASP A 37 9.78 1.40 6.67
C ASP A 37 8.86 2.55 6.25
N ILE A 38 8.84 2.82 4.94
CA ILE A 38 8.06 3.94 4.38
C ILE A 38 6.57 3.77 4.60
N SER A 39 6.04 2.55 4.52
CA SER A 39 4.62 2.29 4.75
C SER A 39 4.19 2.73 6.15
N ARG A 40 5.02 2.47 7.18
CA ARG A 40 4.76 2.87 8.56
C ARG A 40 4.87 4.38 8.78
N ILE A 41 5.72 5.05 8.00
CA ILE A 41 5.81 6.52 8.03
C ILE A 41 4.53 7.13 7.46
N VAL A 42 4.07 6.63 6.31
CA VAL A 42 2.83 7.08 5.66
C VAL A 42 1.62 6.90 6.57
N GLN A 43 1.57 5.84 7.37
CA GLN A 43 0.49 5.59 8.35
C GLN A 43 0.37 6.67 9.43
N SER A 44 1.34 7.56 9.61
CA SER A 44 1.25 8.69 10.55
C SER A 44 0.63 9.95 9.96
N TYR A 45 0.23 9.92 8.68
CA TYR A 45 -0.39 11.05 7.99
C TYR A 45 -1.92 11.00 8.06
N PRO A 46 -2.60 12.16 7.86
CA PRO A 46 -4.06 12.21 7.89
C PRO A 46 -4.69 11.23 6.89
N GLY A 47 -5.82 10.65 7.27
CA GLY A 47 -6.59 9.75 6.44
C GLY A 47 -6.04 8.34 6.28
N VAL A 48 -4.90 8.02 6.89
CA VAL A 48 -4.25 6.71 6.72
C VAL A 48 -4.41 5.85 7.97
N ALA A 49 -5.14 4.75 7.85
CA ALA A 49 -5.24 3.71 8.85
C ALA A 49 -4.23 2.58 8.56
N PHE A 50 -3.88 1.81 9.58
CA PHE A 50 -3.13 0.57 9.44
C PHE A 50 -4.05 -0.65 9.58
N SER A 51 -3.61 -1.80 9.08
CA SER A 51 -4.37 -3.04 9.17
C SER A 51 -4.59 -3.45 10.64
N PRO A 52 -5.80 -3.88 11.02
CA PRO A 52 -6.06 -4.44 12.34
C PRO A 52 -5.39 -5.80 12.54
N ILE A 53 -4.92 -6.43 11.47
CA ILE A 53 -4.14 -7.67 11.55
C ILE A 53 -2.68 -7.32 11.77
N GLY A 54 -2.09 -7.83 12.83
CA GLY A 54 -0.68 -7.67 13.13
C GLY A 54 0.22 -8.17 12.00
N TYR A 55 1.43 -7.61 11.92
CA TYR A 55 2.45 -7.98 10.94
C TYR A 55 2.12 -7.63 9.47
N ARG A 56 1.22 -6.67 9.22
CA ARG A 56 0.93 -6.15 7.87
C ARG A 56 1.10 -4.64 7.81
N ASN A 57 1.67 -4.16 6.70
CA ASN A 57 1.88 -2.75 6.41
C ASN A 57 0.91 -2.22 5.35
N ASP A 58 -0.34 -2.67 5.38
CA ASP A 58 -1.36 -2.15 4.48
C ASP A 58 -1.55 -0.64 4.65
N LEU A 59 -1.78 0.05 3.55
CA LEU A 59 -2.16 1.45 3.52
C LEU A 59 -3.65 1.56 3.23
N ILE A 60 -4.42 1.89 4.23
CA ILE A 60 -5.87 2.10 4.15
C ILE A 60 -6.10 3.60 4.15
N VAL A 61 -6.40 4.16 2.97
CA VAL A 61 -6.47 5.61 2.80
C VAL A 61 -7.92 6.06 2.66
N ARG A 62 -8.36 6.93 3.60
CA ARG A 62 -9.73 7.46 3.63
C ARG A 62 -10.80 6.37 3.56
N GLY A 63 -10.57 5.26 4.25
CA GLY A 63 -11.47 4.11 4.28
C GLY A 63 -11.57 3.30 2.98
N GLY A 64 -10.67 3.51 2.03
CA GLY A 64 -10.57 2.69 0.83
C GLY A 64 -9.70 1.44 1.03
N SER A 65 -9.88 0.45 0.18
CA SER A 65 -9.14 -0.81 0.22
C SER A 65 -7.64 -0.61 -0.05
N PRO A 66 -6.76 -1.40 0.57
CA PRO A 66 -5.34 -1.41 0.23
C PRO A 66 -5.05 -1.65 -1.27
N SER A 67 -5.91 -2.36 -1.99
CA SER A 67 -5.77 -2.62 -3.42
C SER A 67 -6.02 -1.39 -4.32
N GLU A 68 -6.56 -0.31 -3.76
CA GLU A 68 -6.89 0.92 -4.47
C GLU A 68 -5.72 1.92 -4.56
N ASN A 69 -4.58 1.59 -4.00
CA ASN A 69 -3.37 2.42 -4.02
C ASN A 69 -2.48 2.09 -5.23
N ARG A 70 -1.71 3.09 -5.70
CA ARG A 70 -0.69 2.90 -6.74
C ARG A 70 0.63 3.52 -6.32
N PHE A 71 1.70 2.91 -6.79
CA PHE A 71 3.05 3.21 -6.36
C PHE A 71 3.94 3.51 -7.56
N TYR A 72 4.72 4.57 -7.47
CA TYR A 72 5.64 5.00 -8.52
C TYR A 72 7.04 5.25 -7.92
N LEU A 73 8.07 4.91 -8.66
CA LEU A 73 9.48 5.15 -8.31
C LEU A 73 10.11 5.98 -9.43
N ASP A 74 10.39 7.28 -9.16
CA ASP A 74 10.86 8.25 -10.16
C ASP A 74 9.99 8.29 -11.45
N GLY A 75 8.66 8.05 -11.31
CA GLY A 75 7.71 8.04 -12.41
C GLY A 75 7.46 6.69 -13.06
N VAL A 76 8.19 5.66 -12.69
CA VAL A 76 7.97 4.26 -13.10
C VAL A 76 6.99 3.59 -12.12
N GLU A 77 5.92 3.01 -12.61
CA GLU A 77 4.96 2.26 -11.76
C GLU A 77 5.60 0.96 -11.26
N ILE A 78 5.47 0.71 -9.96
CA ILE A 78 5.92 -0.53 -9.30
C ILE A 78 4.71 -1.28 -8.72
N PRO A 79 4.70 -2.62 -8.73
CA PRO A 79 3.51 -3.39 -8.37
C PRO A 79 3.13 -3.27 -6.89
N ASN A 80 4.10 -3.16 -6.00
CA ASN A 80 3.90 -3.01 -4.56
C ASN A 80 5.12 -2.37 -3.89
N ILE A 81 4.99 -2.03 -2.60
CA ILE A 81 6.05 -1.42 -1.78
C ILE A 81 6.47 -2.28 -0.59
N ASN A 82 5.92 -3.48 -0.48
CA ASN A 82 6.22 -4.41 0.60
C ASN A 82 6.62 -5.79 0.08
N HIS A 83 7.49 -6.47 0.80
CA HIS A 83 7.73 -7.91 0.68
C HIS A 83 6.50 -8.70 1.11
N PHE A 84 6.29 -9.90 0.57
CA PHE A 84 5.16 -10.78 0.89
C PHE A 84 3.79 -10.15 0.64
N SER A 85 3.65 -9.38 -0.42
CA SER A 85 2.36 -8.76 -0.78
C SER A 85 1.31 -9.81 -1.13
N THR A 86 0.05 -9.52 -0.75
CA THR A 86 -1.08 -10.40 -1.06
C THR A 86 -1.51 -10.25 -2.52
N GLN A 87 -1.75 -11.37 -3.20
CA GLN A 87 -2.27 -11.39 -4.57
C GLN A 87 -3.61 -10.66 -4.66
N GLY A 88 -3.69 -9.68 -5.56
CA GLY A 88 -4.89 -8.84 -5.75
C GLY A 88 -5.08 -7.73 -4.71
N ALA A 89 -4.13 -7.55 -3.79
CA ALA A 89 -4.11 -6.47 -2.80
C ALA A 89 -2.69 -5.93 -2.63
N SER A 90 -2.45 -5.14 -1.59
CA SER A 90 -1.13 -4.73 -1.14
C SER A 90 -0.84 -5.32 0.26
N GLY A 91 0.08 -4.77 0.99
CA GLY A 91 0.43 -5.22 2.34
C GLY A 91 1.68 -6.08 2.36
N GLY A 92 1.89 -6.77 3.46
CA GLY A 92 3.11 -7.49 3.77
C GLY A 92 3.82 -6.89 4.98
N PRO A 93 4.71 -7.63 5.65
CA PRO A 93 5.25 -7.21 6.94
C PRO A 93 6.35 -6.15 6.87
N VAL A 94 7.05 -6.01 5.75
CA VAL A 94 8.26 -5.18 5.61
C VAL A 94 8.32 -4.50 4.24
N GLY A 95 8.75 -3.24 4.21
CA GLY A 95 8.94 -2.47 2.98
C GLY A 95 10.08 -2.98 2.10
N ILE A 96 9.85 -3.07 0.78
CA ILE A 96 10.87 -3.44 -0.21
C ILE A 96 11.76 -2.25 -0.59
N LEU A 97 11.30 -1.02 -0.38
CA LEU A 97 12.08 0.17 -0.72
C LEU A 97 13.12 0.48 0.37
N ASN A 98 14.37 0.65 -0.02
CA ASN A 98 15.40 1.09 0.91
C ASN A 98 15.28 2.60 1.19
N ALA A 99 14.99 2.94 2.45
CA ALA A 99 14.84 4.32 2.90
C ALA A 99 16.08 5.20 2.64
N ASP A 100 17.28 4.62 2.60
CA ASP A 100 18.53 5.36 2.35
C ASP A 100 18.59 5.97 0.94
N LEU A 101 17.89 5.39 -0.02
CA LEU A 101 17.88 5.85 -1.40
C LEU A 101 16.78 6.87 -1.68
N ILE A 102 15.81 7.04 -0.79
CA ILE A 102 14.65 7.91 -1.01
C ILE A 102 14.97 9.34 -0.55
N ARG A 103 14.68 10.30 -1.41
CA ARG A 103 14.78 11.73 -1.10
C ARG A 103 13.50 12.27 -0.52
N GLU A 104 12.36 11.95 -1.12
CA GLU A 104 11.04 12.37 -0.72
C GLU A 104 9.96 11.43 -1.24
N VAL A 105 8.79 11.46 -0.63
CA VAL A 105 7.59 10.78 -1.10
C VAL A 105 6.49 11.80 -1.31
N ASN A 106 5.95 11.86 -2.52
CA ASN A 106 4.74 12.61 -2.81
C ASN A 106 3.54 11.68 -2.59
N PHE A 107 2.81 11.90 -1.53
CA PHE A 107 1.66 11.11 -1.14
C PHE A 107 0.36 11.87 -1.46
N TYR A 108 -0.38 11.37 -2.44
CA TYR A 108 -1.66 11.92 -2.89
C TYR A 108 -2.80 11.10 -2.28
N THR A 109 -3.65 11.73 -1.49
CA THR A 109 -4.88 11.13 -0.91
C THR A 109 -6.14 11.50 -1.71
N GLY A 110 -5.98 12.28 -2.77
CA GLY A 110 -6.98 12.72 -3.72
C GLY A 110 -6.33 13.62 -4.78
N ALA A 111 -7.10 14.12 -5.74
CA ALA A 111 -6.62 14.97 -6.83
C ALA A 111 -5.36 14.39 -7.52
N PHE A 112 -5.41 13.11 -7.89
CA PHE A 112 -4.26 12.46 -8.53
C PHE A 112 -3.92 13.18 -9.84
N PRO A 113 -2.62 13.46 -10.11
CA PRO A 113 -2.18 13.98 -11.40
C PRO A 113 -2.65 13.13 -12.57
N THR A 114 -2.90 13.75 -13.74
CA THR A 114 -3.52 13.06 -14.88
C THR A 114 -2.64 11.98 -15.50
N ASP A 115 -1.33 12.05 -15.35
CA ASP A 115 -0.40 10.99 -15.73
C ASP A 115 -0.49 9.73 -14.84
N LYS A 116 -1.17 9.86 -13.68
CA LYS A 116 -1.43 8.76 -12.74
C LYS A 116 -2.84 8.23 -12.93
N GLY A 117 -2.94 7.01 -13.45
CA GLY A 117 -4.20 6.30 -13.65
C GLY A 117 -4.34 5.09 -12.74
N ASN A 118 -5.46 4.37 -12.88
CA ASN A 118 -5.71 3.07 -12.27
C ASN A 118 -5.66 3.07 -10.74
N ALA A 119 -6.00 4.19 -10.07
CA ALA A 119 -6.03 4.38 -8.62
C ALA A 119 -7.35 4.97 -8.15
N LEU A 120 -7.86 4.55 -6.99
CA LEU A 120 -9.09 5.07 -6.37
C LEU A 120 -8.86 5.71 -5.00
N SER A 121 -7.86 5.26 -4.23
CA SER A 121 -7.66 5.74 -2.85
C SER A 121 -6.42 6.59 -2.67
N SER A 122 -5.27 6.17 -3.19
CA SER A 122 -4.06 6.98 -3.12
C SER A 122 -3.06 6.69 -4.23
N VAL A 123 -2.16 7.65 -4.41
CA VAL A 123 -0.96 7.50 -5.23
C VAL A 123 0.25 7.90 -4.38
N LEU A 124 1.27 7.04 -4.34
CA LEU A 124 2.57 7.34 -3.73
C LEU A 124 3.63 7.40 -4.83
N ASP A 125 4.27 8.54 -4.97
CA ASP A 125 5.36 8.74 -5.93
C ASP A 125 6.67 8.99 -5.18
N PHE A 126 7.50 7.95 -5.13
CA PHE A 126 8.79 7.94 -4.46
C PHE A 126 9.83 8.57 -5.36
N LYS A 127 10.52 9.59 -4.85
CA LYS A 127 11.65 10.23 -5.52
C LYS A 127 12.95 9.74 -4.92
N LEU A 128 13.76 9.06 -5.71
CA LEU A 128 15.09 8.65 -5.31
C LEU A 128 16.05 9.84 -5.25
N ARG A 129 17.06 9.73 -4.42
CA ARG A 129 18.22 10.62 -4.49
C ARG A 129 18.92 10.47 -5.84
N ASP A 130 19.70 11.45 -6.23
CA ASP A 130 20.71 11.27 -7.27
C ASP A 130 22.04 10.91 -6.59
N GLY A 131 22.90 10.17 -7.27
CA GLY A 131 24.25 9.90 -6.79
C GLY A 131 25.08 11.17 -6.69
N ASP A 132 26.03 11.21 -5.77
CA ASP A 132 26.94 12.34 -5.58
C ASP A 132 27.92 12.42 -6.75
N MET A 133 28.00 13.58 -7.41
CA MET A 133 28.92 13.79 -8.54
C MET A 133 30.33 14.22 -8.11
N GLU A 134 30.56 14.47 -6.83
CA GLU A 134 31.85 14.90 -6.29
C GLU A 134 32.63 13.76 -5.62
N ARG A 135 31.89 12.82 -4.99
CA ARG A 135 32.48 11.72 -4.23
C ARG A 135 31.66 10.43 -4.33
N ASN A 136 32.36 9.32 -4.18
CA ASN A 136 31.72 8.03 -3.98
C ASN A 136 31.63 7.73 -2.47
N SER A 137 30.51 7.23 -2.01
CA SER A 137 30.32 6.82 -0.61
C SER A 137 29.70 5.43 -0.53
N VAL A 138 29.98 4.76 0.59
CA VAL A 138 29.42 3.45 0.91
C VAL A 138 28.83 3.52 2.30
N LYS A 139 27.60 3.06 2.44
CA LYS A 139 26.87 2.97 3.70
C LYS A 139 26.52 1.52 4.01
N ALA A 140 27.02 1.00 5.11
CA ALA A 140 26.63 -0.28 5.64
C ALA A 140 25.67 -0.07 6.83
N THR A 141 24.57 -0.82 6.89
CA THR A 141 23.60 -0.77 7.97
C THR A 141 23.35 -2.17 8.50
N LEU A 142 23.49 -2.34 9.80
CA LEU A 142 22.98 -3.48 10.54
C LEU A 142 21.72 -2.99 11.27
N GLY A 143 20.56 -3.28 10.71
CA GLY A 143 19.25 -2.92 11.27
C GLY A 143 18.72 -3.96 12.24
N ALA A 144 17.48 -3.81 12.68
CA ALA A 144 16.81 -4.78 13.55
C ALA A 144 16.43 -6.08 12.83
N SER A 145 16.21 -6.01 11.53
CA SER A 145 15.65 -7.09 10.73
C SER A 145 16.51 -7.50 9.54
N GLU A 146 17.52 -6.68 9.21
CA GLU A 146 18.27 -6.81 7.95
C GLU A 146 19.69 -6.24 8.04
N VAL A 147 20.55 -6.76 7.17
CA VAL A 147 21.83 -6.15 6.80
C VAL A 147 21.65 -5.48 5.45
N SER A 148 22.11 -4.24 5.33
CA SER A 148 22.06 -3.44 4.10
C SER A 148 23.42 -2.89 3.74
N LEU A 149 23.73 -2.93 2.46
CA LEU A 149 24.88 -2.24 1.87
C LEU A 149 24.37 -1.32 0.76
N ALA A 150 24.65 -0.03 0.88
CA ALA A 150 24.29 0.96 -0.12
C ALA A 150 25.54 1.72 -0.56
N SER A 151 25.58 2.08 -1.83
CA SER A 151 26.65 2.94 -2.38
C SER A 151 26.03 3.99 -3.28
N ASN A 152 26.57 5.19 -3.21
CA ASN A 152 26.22 6.28 -4.11
C ASN A 152 27.46 7.00 -4.58
N GLY A 153 27.38 7.61 -5.77
CA GLY A 153 28.49 8.34 -6.34
C GLY A 153 28.34 8.54 -7.84
N HIS A 154 29.49 8.60 -8.53
CA HIS A 154 29.52 8.87 -9.96
C HIS A 154 30.42 7.89 -10.73
N LEU A 155 30.04 7.66 -11.98
CA LEU A 155 30.80 6.95 -13.01
C LEU A 155 31.25 7.97 -14.08
N GLY A 156 32.43 8.52 -13.89
CA GLY A 156 32.92 9.61 -14.74
C GLY A 156 32.19 10.94 -14.48
N LYS A 157 32.16 11.84 -15.48
CA LYS A 157 31.68 13.23 -15.33
C LYS A 157 30.18 13.43 -15.63
N LYS A 158 29.50 12.43 -16.16
CA LYS A 158 28.12 12.58 -16.66
C LYS A 158 27.08 11.64 -16.03
N THR A 159 27.55 10.62 -15.34
CA THR A 159 26.67 9.57 -14.80
C THR A 159 26.82 9.48 -13.30
N SER A 160 25.71 9.65 -12.58
CA SER A 160 25.61 9.33 -11.15
C SER A 160 24.96 7.97 -10.95
N TYR A 161 25.26 7.33 -9.82
CA TYR A 161 24.68 6.05 -9.46
C TYR A 161 24.25 5.98 -8.01
N LEU A 162 23.21 5.19 -7.78
CA LEU A 162 22.81 4.65 -6.49
C LEU A 162 22.65 3.15 -6.63
N VAL A 163 23.08 2.40 -5.63
CA VAL A 163 22.86 0.95 -5.56
C VAL A 163 22.68 0.53 -4.10
N SER A 164 21.83 -0.44 -3.88
CA SER A 164 21.60 -1.02 -2.56
C SER A 164 21.28 -2.50 -2.68
N VAL A 165 21.78 -3.29 -1.73
CA VAL A 165 21.41 -4.69 -1.53
C VAL A 165 21.07 -4.89 -0.06
N ARG A 166 19.97 -5.62 0.23
CA ARG A 166 19.56 -5.96 1.59
C ARG A 166 19.32 -7.46 1.71
N GLN A 167 19.67 -8.00 2.87
CA GLN A 167 19.39 -9.38 3.26
C GLN A 167 18.76 -9.38 4.65
N SER A 168 17.57 -9.98 4.77
CA SER A 168 16.90 -10.10 6.06
C SER A 168 17.44 -11.27 6.89
N TYR A 169 17.33 -11.12 8.21
CA TYR A 169 17.48 -12.17 9.20
C TYR A 169 16.26 -12.28 10.14
N LEU A 170 15.12 -11.77 9.69
CA LEU A 170 13.84 -11.80 10.43
C LEU A 170 13.45 -13.18 10.92
N GLN A 171 13.79 -14.24 10.17
CA GLN A 171 13.49 -15.61 10.55
C GLN A 171 14.06 -15.97 11.92
N PHE A 172 15.27 -15.52 12.26
CA PHE A 172 15.89 -15.80 13.56
C PHE A 172 15.19 -15.03 14.68
N LEU A 173 14.83 -13.77 14.42
CA LEU A 173 14.10 -12.96 15.38
C LEU A 173 12.71 -13.52 15.64
N PHE A 174 11.99 -13.94 14.60
CA PHE A 174 10.64 -14.48 14.70
C PHE A 174 10.63 -15.87 15.34
N ASP A 175 11.65 -16.69 15.10
CA ASP A 175 11.82 -17.96 15.77
C ASP A 175 12.06 -17.78 17.28
N MET A 176 12.94 -16.84 17.67
CA MET A 176 13.17 -16.48 19.08
C MET A 176 11.92 -15.94 19.79
N LEU A 177 11.05 -15.24 19.05
CA LEU A 177 9.79 -14.69 19.58
C LEU A 177 8.65 -15.72 19.57
N GLY A 178 8.90 -16.94 19.08
CA GLY A 178 7.88 -18.00 18.97
C GLY A 178 6.77 -17.67 17.97
N LEU A 179 7.03 -16.84 16.95
CA LEU A 179 6.01 -16.47 15.97
C LEU A 179 5.72 -17.62 14.99
N PRO A 180 4.48 -17.72 14.45
CA PRO A 180 4.05 -18.87 13.64
C PRO A 180 4.62 -18.88 12.22
N PHE A 181 5.38 -17.85 11.81
CA PHE A 181 5.96 -17.75 10.47
C PHE A 181 7.37 -17.17 10.50
N LEU A 182 8.19 -17.62 9.56
CA LEU A 182 9.62 -17.32 9.48
C LEU A 182 9.94 -16.71 8.11
N PRO A 183 9.81 -15.37 7.96
CA PRO A 183 10.04 -14.69 6.71
C PRO A 183 11.54 -14.45 6.46
N THR A 184 11.95 -14.60 5.21
CA THR A 184 13.25 -14.15 4.71
C THR A 184 13.07 -13.41 3.41
N PHE A 185 13.82 -12.32 3.23
CA PHE A 185 13.87 -11.62 1.96
C PHE A 185 15.29 -11.21 1.60
N THR A 186 15.52 -11.09 0.31
CA THR A 186 16.70 -10.47 -0.29
C THR A 186 16.21 -9.49 -1.32
N ASP A 187 16.67 -8.26 -1.30
CA ASP A 187 16.33 -7.27 -2.32
C ASP A 187 17.53 -6.48 -2.81
N ALA A 188 17.36 -5.92 -4.00
CA ALA A 188 18.32 -5.02 -4.60
C ALA A 188 17.61 -3.88 -5.31
N GLN A 189 18.20 -2.71 -5.25
CA GLN A 189 17.68 -1.49 -5.88
C GLN A 189 18.83 -0.69 -6.46
N PHE A 190 18.64 -0.11 -7.66
CA PHE A 190 19.63 0.77 -8.27
C PHE A 190 18.98 1.90 -9.07
N LYS A 191 19.73 2.97 -9.25
CA LYS A 191 19.45 4.08 -10.17
C LYS A 191 20.73 4.53 -10.82
N LEU A 192 20.72 4.65 -12.14
CA LEU A 192 21.77 5.27 -12.95
C LEU A 192 21.16 6.48 -13.63
N LYS A 193 21.79 7.64 -13.46
CA LYS A 193 21.32 8.88 -14.10
C LYS A 193 22.48 9.46 -14.91
N THR A 194 22.28 9.50 -16.22
CA THR A 194 23.28 10.02 -17.18
C THR A 194 22.74 11.29 -17.81
N ARG A 195 23.49 12.36 -17.68
CA ARG A 195 23.24 13.62 -18.36
C ARG A 195 24.20 13.73 -19.55
N PHE A 196 23.68 13.43 -20.75
CA PHE A 196 24.51 13.44 -21.99
C PHE A 196 25.00 14.84 -22.31
N ASP A 197 24.08 15.81 -22.18
CA ASP A 197 24.30 17.24 -22.38
C ASP A 197 23.26 18.05 -21.59
N ALA A 198 23.18 19.37 -21.81
CA ALA A 198 22.24 20.26 -21.12
C ALA A 198 20.78 19.97 -21.44
N GLN A 199 20.48 19.29 -22.55
CA GLN A 199 19.13 19.04 -23.03
C GLN A 199 18.70 17.57 -22.84
N ASN A 200 19.62 16.64 -22.68
CA ASN A 200 19.33 15.20 -22.74
C ASN A 200 19.75 14.47 -21.47
N GLU A 201 18.80 13.84 -20.83
CA GLU A 201 18.99 13.09 -19.59
C GLU A 201 18.31 11.71 -19.69
N LEU A 202 19.03 10.67 -19.28
CA LEU A 202 18.48 9.31 -19.16
C LEU A 202 18.64 8.83 -17.72
N THR A 203 17.55 8.37 -17.13
CA THR A 203 17.56 7.65 -15.85
C THR A 203 17.15 6.20 -16.09
N VAL A 204 17.97 5.27 -15.63
CA VAL A 204 17.63 3.84 -15.60
C VAL A 204 17.57 3.42 -14.14
N LEU A 205 16.52 2.74 -13.76
CA LEU A 205 16.30 2.28 -12.38
C LEU A 205 15.80 0.85 -12.33
N GLY A 206 16.09 0.18 -11.25
CA GLY A 206 15.62 -1.17 -11.00
C GLY A 206 15.39 -1.43 -9.52
N LEU A 207 14.40 -2.28 -9.26
CA LEU A 207 14.02 -2.77 -7.95
C LEU A 207 13.69 -4.24 -8.09
N GLY A 208 14.20 -5.10 -7.20
CA GLY A 208 13.85 -6.52 -7.20
C GLY A 208 13.96 -7.14 -5.83
N GLY A 209 13.16 -8.18 -5.58
CA GLY A 209 13.15 -8.91 -4.31
C GLY A 209 12.79 -10.38 -4.49
N ILE A 210 13.32 -11.19 -3.60
CA ILE A 210 13.02 -12.63 -3.45
C ILE A 210 12.59 -12.88 -2.02
N ASP A 211 11.38 -13.40 -1.86
CA ASP A 211 10.73 -13.60 -0.57
C ASP A 211 10.44 -15.08 -0.34
N LYS A 212 10.70 -15.56 0.87
CA LYS A 212 10.36 -16.92 1.30
C LYS A 212 9.82 -16.88 2.72
N MET A 213 8.61 -17.36 2.94
CA MET A 213 7.98 -17.50 4.24
C MET A 213 7.71 -18.97 4.54
N LYS A 214 8.37 -19.49 5.55
CA LYS A 214 8.12 -20.82 6.10
C LYS A 214 7.18 -20.70 7.30
N LEU A 215 6.48 -21.79 7.62
CA LEU A 215 5.67 -21.88 8.83
C LEU A 215 6.53 -22.42 9.98
N ASN A 216 6.35 -21.85 11.17
CA ASN A 216 6.95 -22.32 12.42
C ASN A 216 5.95 -23.20 13.15
N THR A 217 5.91 -24.49 12.80
CA THR A 217 4.98 -25.46 13.41
C THR A 217 5.32 -25.85 14.85
N LYS A 218 6.39 -25.27 15.43
CA LYS A 218 6.75 -25.43 16.84
C LYS A 218 6.10 -24.39 17.75
N ALA A 219 5.50 -23.35 17.15
CA ALA A 219 4.74 -22.34 17.87
C ALA A 219 3.38 -22.97 18.28
N ASP A 220 3.24 -23.31 19.55
CA ASP A 220 2.18 -24.20 20.08
C ASP A 220 1.16 -23.48 20.99
N ASP A 221 1.23 -22.15 21.08
CA ASP A 221 0.17 -21.40 21.74
C ASP A 221 -1.10 -21.30 20.87
N GLU A 222 -2.27 -21.11 21.51
CA GLU A 222 -3.56 -21.13 20.82
C GLU A 222 -3.70 -20.08 19.73
N ASP A 223 -3.09 -18.89 19.91
CA ASP A 223 -3.11 -17.80 18.93
C ASP A 223 -2.33 -18.20 17.68
N ASN A 224 -1.17 -18.81 17.86
CA ASN A 224 -0.31 -19.30 16.79
C ASN A 224 -0.94 -20.51 16.06
N GLU A 225 -1.59 -21.44 16.79
CA GLU A 225 -2.35 -22.53 16.17
C GLU A 225 -3.39 -22.02 15.17
N TYR A 226 -4.11 -20.96 15.54
CA TYR A 226 -5.11 -20.35 14.64
C TYR A 226 -4.44 -19.79 13.37
N ILE A 227 -3.37 -18.99 13.53
CA ILE A 227 -2.64 -18.44 12.38
C ILE A 227 -2.08 -19.56 11.49
N LEU A 228 -1.50 -20.60 12.11
CA LEU A 228 -0.98 -21.78 11.41
C LEU A 228 -2.09 -22.58 10.71
N SER A 229 -3.34 -22.52 11.16
CA SER A 229 -4.45 -23.25 10.52
C SER A 229 -4.73 -22.74 9.11
N TYR A 230 -4.59 -21.44 8.84
CA TYR A 230 -4.96 -20.82 7.55
C TYR A 230 -3.79 -20.20 6.78
N LEU A 231 -2.69 -19.83 7.45
CA LEU A 231 -1.56 -19.17 6.80
C LEU A 231 -0.87 -20.10 5.80
N PRO A 232 -0.72 -19.73 4.52
CA PRO A 232 0.00 -20.54 3.55
C PRO A 232 1.52 -20.36 3.67
N LYS A 233 2.29 -21.28 3.14
CA LYS A 233 3.67 -21.03 2.75
C LYS A 233 3.68 -20.09 1.56
N ILE A 234 4.49 -19.04 1.61
CA ILE A 234 4.56 -18.01 0.57
C ILE A 234 5.97 -17.97 -0.01
N GLN A 235 6.05 -17.95 -1.33
CA GLN A 235 7.26 -17.61 -2.08
C GLN A 235 6.89 -16.56 -3.11
N GLN A 236 7.67 -15.48 -3.15
CA GLN A 236 7.42 -14.37 -4.07
C GLN A 236 8.74 -13.92 -4.70
N GLU A 237 8.67 -13.63 -5.98
CA GLU A 237 9.77 -13.03 -6.74
C GLU A 237 9.19 -11.81 -7.45
N THR A 238 9.81 -10.67 -7.27
CA THR A 238 9.38 -9.42 -7.91
C THR A 238 10.58 -8.67 -8.47
N PHE A 239 10.43 -8.07 -9.65
CA PHE A 239 11.34 -7.05 -10.12
C PHE A 239 10.61 -6.02 -10.99
N THR A 240 11.15 -4.83 -11.02
CA THR A 240 10.79 -3.76 -11.94
C THR A 240 12.06 -3.14 -12.50
N LEU A 241 12.12 -3.01 -13.81
CA LEU A 241 13.16 -2.28 -14.52
C LEU A 241 12.50 -1.14 -15.29
N GLY A 242 13.03 0.08 -15.17
CA GLY A 242 12.49 1.25 -15.85
C GLY A 242 13.55 2.16 -16.42
N ALA A 243 13.20 2.84 -17.49
CA ALA A 243 14.01 3.87 -18.11
C ALA A 243 13.16 5.14 -18.34
N VAL A 244 13.70 6.29 -17.96
CA VAL A 244 13.08 7.60 -18.13
C VAL A 244 14.04 8.48 -18.89
N TYR A 245 13.72 8.77 -20.14
CA TYR A 245 14.45 9.73 -20.95
C TYR A 245 13.73 11.07 -20.96
N ARG A 246 14.47 12.16 -20.74
CA ARG A 246 13.96 13.53 -20.82
C ARG A 246 14.76 14.35 -21.80
N HIS A 247 14.02 15.08 -22.64
CA HIS A 247 14.56 16.07 -23.55
C HIS A 247 14.04 17.46 -23.18
N TYR A 248 14.94 18.38 -22.89
CA TYR A 248 14.64 19.75 -22.50
C TYR A 248 14.85 20.68 -23.70
N ALA A 249 13.77 21.21 -24.27
CA ALA A 249 13.80 22.08 -25.43
C ALA A 249 13.19 23.46 -25.08
N GLY A 250 13.95 24.31 -24.41
CA GLY A 250 13.47 25.61 -23.95
C GLY A 250 12.33 25.49 -22.95
N ALA A 251 11.13 25.92 -23.36
CA ALA A 251 9.93 25.84 -22.52
C ALA A 251 9.23 24.47 -22.54
N HIS A 252 9.75 23.51 -23.29
CA HIS A 252 9.17 22.19 -23.47
C HIS A 252 10.03 21.13 -22.80
N VAL A 253 9.38 20.17 -22.12
CA VAL A 253 10.01 18.98 -21.58
C VAL A 253 9.28 17.78 -22.14
N GLN A 254 10.00 16.99 -22.93
CA GLN A 254 9.52 15.74 -23.50
C GLN A 254 10.05 14.58 -22.67
N SER A 255 9.17 13.68 -22.25
CA SER A 255 9.54 12.51 -21.47
C SER A 255 9.06 11.24 -22.15
N VAL A 256 9.96 10.24 -22.18
CA VAL A 256 9.68 8.88 -22.61
C VAL A 256 9.95 7.97 -21.43
N ILE A 257 8.95 7.26 -20.96
CA ILE A 257 9.06 6.30 -19.87
C ILE A 257 8.76 4.91 -20.42
N ALA A 258 9.69 3.99 -20.22
CA ALA A 258 9.51 2.58 -20.55
C ALA A 258 9.83 1.72 -19.32
N SER A 259 8.99 0.74 -19.00
CA SER A 259 9.24 -0.14 -17.87
C SER A 259 8.69 -1.54 -18.10
N HIS A 260 9.28 -2.49 -17.38
CA HIS A 260 8.80 -3.86 -17.28
C HIS A 260 8.81 -4.30 -15.83
N SER A 261 7.66 -4.79 -15.35
CA SER A 261 7.48 -5.34 -14.01
C SER A 261 7.11 -6.81 -14.10
N TYR A 262 7.64 -7.59 -13.17
CA TYR A 262 7.38 -9.02 -13.04
C TYR A 262 7.08 -9.33 -11.57
N LEU A 263 6.03 -10.11 -11.33
CA LEU A 263 5.65 -10.58 -10.01
C LEU A 263 5.24 -12.06 -10.12
N ASN A 264 5.92 -12.93 -9.39
CA ASN A 264 5.60 -14.35 -9.29
C ASN A 264 5.21 -14.67 -7.84
N ASN A 265 4.05 -15.28 -7.66
CA ASN A 265 3.54 -15.73 -6.36
C ASN A 265 3.32 -17.23 -6.35
N ARG A 266 3.74 -17.88 -5.26
CA ARG A 266 3.49 -19.29 -4.98
C ARG A 266 3.00 -19.42 -3.55
N ASN A 267 1.72 -19.76 -3.39
CA ASN A 267 1.08 -19.99 -2.11
C ASN A 267 0.63 -21.44 -2.02
N THR A 268 1.01 -22.12 -0.94
CA THR A 268 0.64 -23.52 -0.72
C THR A 268 0.17 -23.71 0.72
N LYS A 269 -0.96 -24.38 0.88
CA LYS A 269 -1.54 -24.70 2.18
C LYS A 269 -2.02 -26.15 2.22
N TYR A 270 -1.61 -26.84 3.27
CA TYR A 270 -2.10 -28.17 3.61
C TYR A 270 -2.89 -28.10 4.93
N ARG A 271 -3.92 -28.92 5.04
CA ARG A 271 -4.67 -29.09 6.28
C ARG A 271 -3.72 -29.58 7.39
N GLN A 272 -3.79 -28.94 8.57
CA GLN A 272 -2.91 -29.21 9.71
C GLN A 272 -1.39 -29.10 9.38
N ASN A 273 -1.05 -28.42 8.28
CA ASN A 273 0.30 -28.29 7.76
C ASN A 273 1.00 -29.64 7.44
N ASP A 274 0.20 -30.72 7.29
CA ASP A 274 0.69 -32.06 6.96
C ASP A 274 0.83 -32.23 5.44
N GLU A 275 2.07 -32.16 4.97
CA GLU A 275 2.43 -32.31 3.54
C GLU A 275 2.66 -33.79 3.15
N SER A 276 2.65 -34.70 4.11
CA SER A 276 2.89 -36.13 3.84
C SER A 276 1.74 -36.76 3.08
N ASN A 277 0.51 -36.23 3.24
CA ASN A 277 -0.68 -36.69 2.53
C ASN A 277 -1.15 -35.66 1.49
N PRO A 278 -1.11 -35.98 0.19
CA PRO A 278 -1.59 -35.10 -0.88
C PRO A 278 -3.06 -34.67 -0.73
N ASP A 279 -3.91 -35.47 -0.09
CA ASP A 279 -5.32 -35.16 0.12
C ASP A 279 -5.54 -34.00 1.11
N ASN A 280 -4.51 -33.66 1.90
CA ASN A 280 -4.50 -32.51 2.78
C ASN A 280 -4.29 -31.18 2.06
N LEU A 281 -3.96 -31.19 0.77
CA LEU A 281 -3.81 -29.96 -0.01
C LEU A 281 -5.16 -29.22 -0.05
N THR A 282 -5.19 -27.98 0.44
CA THR A 282 -6.37 -27.11 0.45
C THR A 282 -6.22 -25.92 -0.48
N LEU A 283 -4.99 -25.42 -0.65
CA LEU A 283 -4.67 -24.31 -1.54
C LEU A 283 -3.33 -24.53 -2.24
N ARG A 284 -3.29 -24.39 -3.54
CA ARG A 284 -2.08 -24.23 -4.34
C ARG A 284 -2.34 -23.16 -5.40
N LEU A 285 -1.73 -22.00 -5.21
CA LEU A 285 -1.73 -20.94 -6.20
C LEU A 285 -0.32 -20.75 -6.73
N ARG A 286 -0.18 -20.71 -8.05
CA ARG A 286 1.03 -20.25 -8.72
C ARG A 286 0.59 -19.23 -9.74
N SER A 287 1.04 -17.99 -9.59
CA SER A 287 0.67 -16.92 -10.50
C SER A 287 1.87 -16.10 -10.94
N THR A 288 1.79 -15.60 -12.14
CA THR A 288 2.78 -14.67 -12.71
C THR A 288 2.04 -13.49 -13.29
N GLU A 289 2.43 -12.29 -12.88
CA GLU A 289 2.00 -11.02 -13.45
C GLU A 289 3.18 -10.35 -14.12
N GLN A 290 3.03 -9.94 -15.37
CA GLN A 290 4.01 -9.14 -16.09
C GLN A 290 3.30 -7.91 -16.62
N ASN A 291 3.95 -6.77 -16.55
CA ASN A 291 3.41 -5.52 -17.07
C ASN A 291 4.51 -4.72 -17.76
N THR A 292 4.40 -4.55 -19.05
CA THR A 292 5.27 -3.71 -19.85
C THR A 292 4.54 -2.42 -20.16
N GLN A 293 5.11 -1.30 -19.73
CA GLN A 293 4.51 0.02 -19.87
C GLN A 293 5.37 0.93 -20.74
N PHE A 294 4.69 1.70 -21.56
CA PHE A 294 5.28 2.76 -22.36
C PHE A 294 4.45 4.02 -22.22
N ARG A 295 5.07 5.14 -21.80
CA ARG A 295 4.40 6.43 -21.64
C ARG A 295 5.20 7.52 -22.31
N LEU A 296 4.49 8.34 -23.09
CA LEU A 296 5.00 9.55 -23.71
C LEU A 296 4.30 10.74 -23.08
N GLU A 297 5.03 11.78 -22.77
CA GLU A 297 4.45 13.04 -22.31
C GLU A 297 5.25 14.24 -22.83
N ASN A 298 4.54 15.33 -23.09
CA ASN A 298 5.13 16.63 -23.38
C ASN A 298 4.52 17.67 -22.47
N SER A 299 5.36 18.37 -21.74
CA SER A 299 4.97 19.47 -20.87
C SER A 299 5.55 20.78 -21.43
N SER A 300 4.68 21.76 -21.63
CA SER A 300 5.04 23.05 -22.24
C SER A 300 4.61 24.18 -21.31
N SER A 301 5.52 25.12 -21.03
CA SER A 301 5.27 26.25 -20.15
C SER A 301 5.22 27.56 -20.97
N PHE A 302 4.11 28.32 -20.84
CA PHE A 302 3.87 29.57 -21.55
C PHE A 302 3.43 30.65 -20.56
N ARG A 303 4.32 31.51 -20.14
CA ARG A 303 4.02 32.54 -19.14
C ARG A 303 3.29 31.96 -17.91
N ASN A 304 2.00 32.19 -17.83
CA ASN A 304 1.10 31.80 -16.74
C ASN A 304 0.47 30.43 -16.92
N TRP A 305 0.72 29.75 -18.04
CA TRP A 305 0.12 28.49 -18.41
C TRP A 305 1.17 27.38 -18.48
N LYS A 306 0.82 26.21 -18.01
CA LYS A 306 1.55 24.97 -18.25
C LYS A 306 0.59 23.94 -18.80
N VAL A 307 0.90 23.41 -19.97
CA VAL A 307 0.10 22.38 -20.64
C VAL A 307 0.91 21.11 -20.70
N THR A 308 0.35 20.03 -20.20
CA THR A 308 0.93 18.69 -20.29
C THR A 308 -0.03 17.80 -21.06
N VAL A 309 0.46 17.07 -22.05
CA VAL A 309 -0.28 16.05 -22.79
C VAL A 309 0.53 14.79 -22.88
N GLY A 310 -0.14 13.64 -22.85
CA GLY A 310 0.54 12.37 -22.94
C GLY A 310 -0.36 11.21 -23.31
N ALA A 311 0.30 10.10 -23.56
CA ALA A 311 -0.33 8.81 -23.87
C ALA A 311 0.41 7.69 -23.15
N ASN A 312 -0.30 6.65 -22.75
CA ASN A 312 0.28 5.42 -22.22
C ASN A 312 -0.23 4.20 -22.98
N LEU A 313 0.63 3.21 -23.07
CA LEU A 313 0.33 1.90 -23.61
C LEU A 313 0.92 0.87 -22.63
N ASP A 314 0.05 -0.01 -22.11
CA ASP A 314 0.43 -1.02 -21.13
C ASP A 314 0.04 -2.39 -21.68
N TYR A 315 0.99 -3.31 -21.70
CA TYR A 315 0.77 -4.71 -22.04
C TYR A 315 0.97 -5.57 -20.80
N SER A 316 -0.13 -6.15 -20.33
CA SER A 316 -0.17 -6.97 -19.12
C SER A 316 -0.47 -8.41 -19.45
N GLN A 317 0.35 -9.31 -18.90
CA GLN A 317 0.15 -10.75 -18.97
C GLN A 317 -0.06 -11.30 -17.56
N TYR A 318 -1.11 -12.06 -17.36
CA TYR A 318 -1.40 -12.77 -16.13
C TYR A 318 -1.61 -14.24 -16.42
N SER A 319 -0.88 -15.08 -15.73
CA SER A 319 -1.01 -16.53 -15.77
C SER A 319 -1.17 -17.08 -14.36
N SER A 320 -2.11 -17.97 -14.13
CA SER A 320 -2.22 -18.66 -12.84
C SER A 320 -2.65 -20.11 -12.99
N THR A 321 -2.15 -20.95 -12.07
CA THR A 321 -2.67 -22.30 -11.81
C THR A 321 -3.21 -22.27 -10.39
N THR A 322 -4.51 -22.48 -10.26
CA THR A 322 -5.23 -22.40 -8.98
C THR A 322 -5.86 -23.75 -8.67
N PHE A 323 -5.47 -24.33 -7.54
CA PHE A 323 -6.19 -25.41 -6.89
C PHE A 323 -6.66 -24.88 -5.53
N GLN A 324 -7.97 -24.96 -5.25
CA GLN A 324 -8.54 -24.47 -4.02
C GLN A 324 -9.76 -25.30 -3.61
N LYS A 325 -9.79 -25.76 -2.36
CA LYS A 325 -10.98 -26.35 -1.75
C LYS A 325 -11.78 -25.23 -1.08
N VAL A 326 -13.07 -25.19 -1.35
CA VAL A 326 -14.03 -24.22 -0.76
C VAL A 326 -15.28 -24.95 -0.29
N TYR A 327 -16.02 -24.31 0.60
CA TYR A 327 -17.32 -24.78 1.06
C TYR A 327 -18.30 -23.61 1.06
N THR A 328 -19.36 -23.74 0.28
CA THR A 328 -20.47 -22.78 0.27
C THR A 328 -21.69 -23.42 0.94
N ASP A 329 -22.43 -24.21 0.21
CA ASP A 329 -23.51 -25.12 0.64
C ASP A 329 -23.03 -26.59 0.68
N HIS A 330 -21.99 -26.91 -0.06
CA HIS A 330 -21.30 -28.19 -0.11
C HIS A 330 -19.81 -27.99 -0.41
N ALA A 331 -19.01 -29.04 -0.19
CA ALA A 331 -17.58 -29.00 -0.49
C ALA A 331 -17.34 -29.01 -2.01
N GLN A 332 -16.55 -28.07 -2.50
CA GLN A 332 -16.19 -27.91 -3.90
C GLN A 332 -14.66 -27.80 -4.04
N THR A 333 -14.17 -28.20 -5.19
CA THR A 333 -12.78 -28.00 -5.56
C THR A 333 -12.72 -27.23 -6.86
N PHE A 334 -11.99 -26.11 -6.86
CA PHE A 334 -11.60 -25.40 -8.06
C PHE A 334 -10.19 -25.83 -8.45
N ASP A 335 -10.03 -26.32 -9.68
CA ASP A 335 -8.73 -26.65 -10.27
C ASP A 335 -8.73 -26.14 -11.71
N TYR A 336 -8.05 -25.02 -11.94
CA TYR A 336 -8.04 -24.40 -13.26
C TYR A 336 -6.73 -23.69 -13.55
N HIS A 337 -6.46 -23.54 -14.83
CA HIS A 337 -5.40 -22.70 -15.36
C HIS A 337 -6.01 -21.51 -16.11
N THR A 338 -5.45 -20.34 -15.87
CA THR A 338 -5.87 -19.09 -16.52
C THR A 338 -4.69 -18.40 -17.17
N TYR A 339 -4.99 -17.72 -18.29
CA TYR A 339 -4.04 -16.87 -19.00
C TYR A 339 -4.78 -15.66 -19.56
N LEU A 340 -4.30 -14.47 -19.24
CA LEU A 340 -4.84 -13.21 -19.73
C LEU A 340 -3.74 -12.42 -20.42
N ASP A 341 -4.06 -11.89 -21.59
CA ASP A 341 -3.32 -10.85 -22.30
C ASP A 341 -4.20 -9.61 -22.37
N ILE A 342 -3.78 -8.55 -21.65
CA ILE A 342 -4.54 -7.30 -21.59
C ILE A 342 -3.67 -6.17 -22.11
N MET A 343 -4.08 -5.60 -23.23
CA MET A 343 -3.54 -4.36 -23.76
C MET A 343 -4.40 -3.21 -23.24
N ARG A 344 -3.81 -2.28 -22.49
CA ARG A 344 -4.44 -1.04 -22.06
C ARG A 344 -3.81 0.13 -22.80
N TRP A 345 -4.61 1.11 -23.15
CA TRP A 345 -4.16 2.37 -23.73
C TRP A 345 -4.90 3.53 -23.08
N GLY A 346 -4.23 4.65 -22.95
CA GLY A 346 -4.82 5.82 -22.35
C GLY A 346 -4.24 7.11 -22.92
N LEU A 347 -5.06 8.16 -22.87
CA LEU A 347 -4.69 9.52 -23.20
C LEU A 347 -4.93 10.40 -21.98
N PHE A 348 -4.06 11.37 -21.78
CA PHE A 348 -4.23 12.33 -20.70
C PHE A 348 -3.72 13.72 -21.09
N GLY A 349 -4.30 14.72 -20.47
CA GLY A 349 -3.84 16.08 -20.62
C GLY A 349 -4.24 16.94 -19.43
N THR A 350 -3.43 17.95 -19.15
CA THR A 350 -3.68 18.92 -18.07
C THR A 350 -3.33 20.31 -18.55
N ILE A 351 -4.17 21.26 -18.19
CA ILE A 351 -3.92 22.68 -18.36
C ILE A 351 -3.87 23.31 -16.97
N ASN A 352 -2.71 23.86 -16.63
CA ASN A 352 -2.47 24.56 -15.38
C ASN A 352 -2.33 26.05 -15.63
N TYR A 353 -3.00 26.85 -14.82
CA TYR A 353 -2.96 28.32 -14.86
C TYR A 353 -2.51 28.86 -13.51
N THR A 354 -1.64 29.86 -13.53
CA THR A 354 -1.27 30.65 -12.35
C THR A 354 -1.47 32.13 -12.68
N SER A 355 -2.22 32.88 -11.86
CA SER A 355 -2.43 34.29 -12.03
C SER A 355 -1.11 35.08 -11.92
N ILE A 356 -1.07 36.30 -12.48
CA ILE A 356 0.14 37.13 -12.50
C ILE A 356 0.61 37.48 -11.08
N ASP A 357 -0.31 37.64 -10.14
CA ASP A 357 -0.06 37.93 -8.73
C ASP A 357 0.21 36.64 -7.90
N GLU A 358 0.26 35.48 -8.58
CA GLU A 358 0.49 34.13 -7.99
C GLU A 358 -0.55 33.74 -6.91
N ARG A 359 -1.64 34.51 -6.76
CA ARG A 359 -2.67 34.21 -5.74
C ARG A 359 -3.66 33.15 -6.16
N PHE A 360 -3.95 33.05 -7.46
CA PHE A 360 -4.90 32.07 -7.97
C PHE A 360 -4.21 31.05 -8.85
N THR A 361 -4.45 29.76 -8.56
CA THR A 361 -4.03 28.64 -9.41
C THR A 361 -5.22 27.76 -9.75
N ALA A 362 -5.26 27.28 -10.97
CA ALA A 362 -6.28 26.37 -11.47
C ALA A 362 -5.63 25.26 -12.30
N SER A 363 -6.13 24.06 -12.16
CA SER A 363 -5.75 22.90 -12.98
C SER A 363 -7.00 22.22 -13.50
N LEU A 364 -7.07 22.05 -14.82
CA LEU A 364 -8.09 21.26 -15.49
C LEU A 364 -7.42 20.09 -16.20
N GLY A 365 -7.74 18.88 -15.78
CA GLY A 365 -7.21 17.65 -16.33
C GLY A 365 -8.29 16.78 -16.94
N LEU A 366 -7.92 16.04 -17.97
CA LEU A 366 -8.75 15.00 -18.57
C LEU A 366 -7.90 13.76 -18.83
N ARG A 367 -8.40 12.61 -18.43
CA ARG A 367 -7.80 11.31 -18.74
C ARG A 367 -8.87 10.37 -19.26
N THR A 368 -8.47 9.44 -20.11
CA THR A 368 -9.30 8.32 -20.50
C THR A 368 -8.44 7.09 -20.69
N ASP A 369 -8.97 5.94 -20.30
CA ASP A 369 -8.31 4.64 -20.40
C ASP A 369 -9.28 3.62 -21.05
N ALA A 370 -8.73 2.64 -21.75
CA ALA A 370 -9.47 1.52 -22.29
C ALA A 370 -8.59 0.27 -22.33
N ASN A 371 -9.19 -0.91 -22.52
CA ASN A 371 -8.47 -2.16 -22.71
C ASN A 371 -9.26 -3.15 -23.59
N ASN A 372 -8.59 -4.22 -23.96
CA ASN A 372 -9.16 -5.25 -24.85
C ASN A 372 -9.82 -6.43 -24.10
N TYR A 373 -9.96 -6.37 -22.77
CA TYR A 373 -10.52 -7.48 -21.98
C TYR A 373 -11.97 -7.80 -22.33
N SER A 374 -12.83 -6.77 -22.43
CA SER A 374 -14.24 -6.90 -22.79
C SER A 374 -14.72 -5.73 -23.63
N ALA A 375 -15.83 -5.89 -24.32
CA ALA A 375 -16.43 -4.81 -25.12
C ALA A 375 -16.75 -3.57 -24.26
N ALA A 376 -17.23 -3.77 -23.03
CA ALA A 376 -17.55 -2.69 -22.12
C ALA A 376 -16.32 -1.95 -21.54
N MET A 377 -15.13 -2.52 -21.62
CA MET A 377 -13.87 -1.88 -21.17
C MET A 377 -13.07 -1.31 -22.34
N LYS A 378 -13.53 -1.53 -23.57
CA LYS A 378 -12.84 -1.07 -24.78
C LYS A 378 -13.22 0.36 -25.19
N ASP A 379 -14.38 0.84 -24.78
CA ASP A 379 -14.84 2.17 -25.10
C ASP A 379 -14.16 3.20 -24.20
N MET A 380 -13.36 4.10 -24.79
CA MET A 380 -12.65 5.15 -24.07
C MET A 380 -13.60 6.18 -23.46
N THR A 381 -14.80 6.34 -24.00
CA THR A 381 -15.77 7.33 -23.49
C THR A 381 -16.39 6.91 -22.15
N ASP A 382 -16.44 5.60 -21.87
CA ASP A 382 -16.96 5.07 -20.61
C ASP A 382 -16.03 5.31 -19.40
N GLN A 383 -14.74 5.60 -19.66
CA GLN A 383 -13.72 5.85 -18.64
C GLN A 383 -13.17 7.29 -18.72
N LEU A 384 -13.97 8.25 -19.14
CA LEU A 384 -13.60 9.66 -19.09
C LEU A 384 -13.43 10.12 -17.63
N SER A 385 -12.26 10.64 -17.31
CA SER A 385 -11.80 11.02 -15.97
C SER A 385 -11.47 12.54 -15.94
N PRO A 386 -12.47 13.42 -15.85
CA PRO A 386 -12.23 14.85 -15.65
C PRO A 386 -11.71 15.11 -14.24
N ARG A 387 -10.77 16.04 -14.10
CA ARG A 387 -10.16 16.46 -12.84
C ARG A 387 -10.04 17.96 -12.79
N LEU A 388 -10.50 18.58 -11.69
CA LEU A 388 -10.43 20.02 -11.47
C LEU A 388 -9.77 20.27 -10.11
N SER A 389 -8.84 21.19 -10.07
CA SER A 389 -8.23 21.68 -8.84
C SER A 389 -8.13 23.20 -8.88
N LEU A 390 -8.47 23.84 -7.77
CA LEU A 390 -8.45 25.29 -7.61
C LEU A 390 -7.76 25.63 -6.29
N SER A 391 -6.97 26.70 -6.28
CA SER A 391 -6.40 27.24 -5.05
C SER A 391 -6.36 28.78 -5.11
N TYR A 392 -6.70 29.41 -4.01
CA TYR A 392 -6.67 30.85 -3.86
C TYR A 392 -5.97 31.26 -2.56
N GLN A 393 -4.96 32.12 -2.67
CA GLN A 393 -4.24 32.71 -1.55
C GLN A 393 -5.02 33.94 -1.06
N LEU A 394 -5.77 33.74 0.05
CA LEU A 394 -6.59 34.80 0.65
C LEU A 394 -5.75 35.93 1.23
N THR A 395 -4.68 35.53 1.98
CA THR A 395 -3.69 36.45 2.57
C THR A 395 -2.31 35.80 2.45
N GLU A 396 -1.25 36.46 2.92
CA GLU A 396 0.10 35.88 2.98
C GLU A 396 0.15 34.54 3.74
N HIS A 397 -0.78 34.31 4.65
CA HIS A 397 -0.81 33.13 5.52
C HIS A 397 -1.95 32.15 5.20
N TRP A 398 -3.09 32.63 4.73
CA TRP A 398 -4.28 31.83 4.49
C TRP A 398 -4.46 31.47 3.03
N SER A 399 -4.74 30.22 2.76
CA SER A 399 -5.15 29.76 1.43
C SER A 399 -6.37 28.84 1.51
N LEU A 400 -7.24 28.96 0.53
CA LEU A 400 -8.39 28.09 0.29
C LEU A 400 -8.13 27.28 -0.96
N SER A 401 -8.36 25.97 -0.91
CA SER A 401 -8.14 25.09 -2.05
C SER A 401 -9.23 24.03 -2.12
N GLY A 402 -9.51 23.54 -3.31
CA GLY A 402 -10.46 22.48 -3.52
C GLY A 402 -10.14 21.69 -4.78
N ASN A 403 -10.61 20.46 -4.83
CA ASN A 403 -10.52 19.59 -6.00
C ASN A 403 -11.76 18.74 -6.15
N ALA A 404 -12.01 18.31 -7.38
CA ALA A 404 -13.02 17.30 -7.72
C ALA A 404 -12.53 16.50 -8.92
N GLY A 405 -12.85 15.22 -8.96
CA GLY A 405 -12.45 14.36 -10.07
C GLY A 405 -13.16 13.02 -10.10
N LEU A 406 -13.12 12.40 -11.26
CA LEU A 406 -13.62 11.07 -11.52
C LEU A 406 -12.45 10.15 -11.85
N TYR A 407 -12.38 9.01 -11.20
CA TYR A 407 -11.24 8.09 -11.29
C TYR A 407 -11.70 6.67 -11.54
N TYR A 408 -10.87 5.90 -12.26
CA TYR A 408 -11.17 4.54 -12.64
C TYR A 408 -10.01 3.61 -12.28
N GLN A 409 -10.34 2.37 -11.93
CA GLN A 409 -9.37 1.31 -11.67
C GLN A 409 -9.87 -0.01 -12.24
N LEU A 410 -8.95 -0.76 -12.87
CA LEU A 410 -9.21 -2.11 -13.33
C LEU A 410 -9.34 -3.05 -12.12
N PRO A 411 -10.34 -3.96 -12.07
CA PRO A 411 -10.37 -5.03 -11.10
C PRO A 411 -9.10 -5.89 -11.12
N PRO A 412 -8.72 -6.55 -10.01
CA PRO A 412 -7.50 -7.36 -9.97
C PRO A 412 -7.55 -8.52 -10.98
N TYR A 413 -6.38 -8.92 -11.48
CA TYR A 413 -6.28 -9.99 -12.49
C TYR A 413 -6.83 -11.34 -12.01
N THR A 414 -6.79 -11.60 -10.70
CA THR A 414 -7.46 -12.77 -10.11
C THR A 414 -8.96 -12.79 -10.40
N ALA A 415 -9.62 -11.64 -10.30
CA ALA A 415 -11.05 -11.50 -10.61
C ALA A 415 -11.33 -11.60 -12.11
N LEU A 416 -10.49 -10.97 -12.95
CA LEU A 416 -10.63 -11.01 -14.40
C LEU A 416 -10.35 -12.43 -14.95
N GLY A 417 -9.43 -13.16 -14.33
CA GLY A 417 -8.99 -14.48 -14.74
C GLY A 417 -9.76 -15.65 -14.12
N PHE A 418 -10.75 -15.39 -13.26
CA PHE A 418 -11.50 -16.45 -12.61
C PHE A 418 -12.29 -17.28 -13.65
N LYS A 419 -12.14 -18.61 -13.58
CA LYS A 419 -12.87 -19.56 -14.42
C LYS A 419 -13.83 -20.40 -13.60
N ASN A 420 -14.99 -20.64 -14.15
CA ASN A 420 -15.96 -21.60 -13.60
C ASN A 420 -15.53 -23.05 -13.88
N ASN A 421 -16.29 -24.03 -13.36
CA ASN A 421 -16.02 -25.46 -13.52
C ASN A 421 -16.06 -25.92 -14.99
N ASN A 422 -16.64 -25.13 -15.89
CA ASN A 422 -16.68 -25.40 -17.34
C ASN A 422 -15.46 -24.79 -18.06
N GLY A 423 -14.50 -24.19 -17.35
CA GLY A 423 -13.30 -23.58 -17.90
C GLY A 423 -13.52 -22.22 -18.58
N LEU A 424 -14.71 -21.62 -18.44
CA LEU A 424 -15.05 -20.32 -19.03
C LEU A 424 -14.69 -19.17 -18.06
N TYR A 425 -14.23 -18.05 -18.60
CA TYR A 425 -14.02 -16.81 -17.84
C TYR A 425 -15.35 -16.27 -17.30
N ALA A 426 -15.65 -16.59 -16.04
CA ALA A 426 -16.97 -16.38 -15.47
C ALA A 426 -17.32 -14.89 -15.30
N ASN A 427 -16.32 -14.04 -15.08
CA ASN A 427 -16.49 -12.61 -14.77
C ASN A 427 -16.39 -11.69 -15.99
N LYS A 428 -16.08 -12.24 -17.20
CA LYS A 428 -15.70 -11.43 -18.38
C LYS A 428 -16.76 -10.41 -18.81
N TYR A 429 -18.02 -10.77 -18.70
CA TYR A 429 -19.12 -9.90 -19.16
C TYR A 429 -19.77 -9.10 -18.02
N ALA A 430 -19.51 -9.48 -16.78
CA ALA A 430 -20.07 -8.85 -15.59
C ALA A 430 -19.21 -7.71 -15.03
N LEU A 431 -17.89 -7.84 -15.14
CA LEU A 431 -16.98 -6.84 -14.59
C LEU A 431 -16.83 -5.59 -15.48
N ARG A 432 -16.65 -4.46 -14.80
CA ARG A 432 -16.41 -3.12 -15.34
C ARG A 432 -15.20 -2.51 -14.63
N TYR A 433 -14.67 -1.40 -15.16
CA TYR A 433 -13.79 -0.55 -14.37
C TYR A 433 -14.52 -0.10 -13.10
N MET A 434 -13.87 -0.28 -11.95
CA MET A 434 -14.30 0.33 -10.70
C MET A 434 -14.19 1.85 -10.84
N GLN A 435 -15.10 2.58 -10.25
CA GLN A 435 -15.22 4.03 -10.41
C GLN A 435 -15.30 4.70 -9.05
N VAL A 436 -14.66 5.86 -8.90
CA VAL A 436 -14.86 6.76 -7.76
C VAL A 436 -14.97 8.20 -8.23
N SER A 437 -16.04 8.88 -7.79
CA SER A 437 -16.15 10.34 -7.84
C SER A 437 -15.67 10.86 -6.50
N GLN A 438 -14.69 11.76 -6.48
CA GLN A 438 -14.20 12.31 -5.23
C GLN A 438 -13.98 13.82 -5.33
N GLY A 439 -14.18 14.49 -4.19
CA GLY A 439 -13.89 15.90 -4.03
C GLY A 439 -13.42 16.21 -2.64
N SER A 440 -12.61 17.25 -2.52
CA SER A 440 -12.22 17.81 -1.24
C SER A 440 -12.09 19.32 -1.28
N ILE A 441 -12.26 19.93 -0.12
CA ILE A 441 -12.06 21.36 0.12
C ILE A 441 -11.22 21.52 1.38
N GLY A 442 -10.26 22.41 1.35
CA GLY A 442 -9.36 22.63 2.48
C GLY A 442 -8.98 24.08 2.65
N ILE A 443 -8.82 24.46 3.90
CA ILE A 443 -8.23 25.72 4.32
C ILE A 443 -6.89 25.45 4.99
N ASN A 444 -5.92 26.25 4.65
CA ASN A 444 -4.58 26.11 5.20
C ASN A 444 -4.08 27.46 5.72
N TRP A 445 -3.48 27.42 6.91
CA TRP A 445 -2.77 28.53 7.50
C TRP A 445 -1.30 28.18 7.65
N ARG A 446 -0.42 29.07 7.16
CA ARG A 446 1.03 28.84 7.15
C ARG A 446 1.78 30.08 7.57
N LYS A 447 2.82 29.91 8.40
CA LYS A 447 3.76 30.95 8.77
C LYS A 447 5.19 30.57 8.39
N GLY A 448 5.62 31.01 7.20
CA GLY A 448 6.91 30.64 6.62
C GLY A 448 7.06 29.12 6.50
N ASP A 449 8.27 28.62 6.76
CA ASP A 449 8.59 27.18 6.77
C ASP A 449 8.66 26.60 8.19
N THR A 450 7.99 27.25 9.16
CA THR A 450 8.07 26.82 10.56
C THR A 450 6.76 26.29 11.12
N PHE A 451 5.62 26.74 10.58
CA PHE A 451 4.31 26.35 11.09
C PHE A 451 3.29 26.22 9.98
N GLU A 452 2.51 25.16 10.02
CA GLU A 452 1.39 24.90 9.11
C GLU A 452 0.25 24.21 9.85
N VAL A 453 -0.98 24.67 9.61
CA VAL A 453 -2.22 23.99 9.98
C VAL A 453 -3.08 23.88 8.76
N SER A 454 -3.56 22.68 8.43
CA SER A 454 -4.53 22.46 7.36
C SER A 454 -5.73 21.68 7.87
N LEU A 455 -6.91 22.12 7.46
CA LEU A 455 -8.17 21.42 7.65
C LEU A 455 -8.74 21.11 6.28
N GLU A 456 -9.04 19.84 6.02
CA GLU A 456 -9.57 19.34 4.75
C GLU A 456 -10.82 18.49 5.01
N GLY A 457 -11.93 18.77 4.28
CA GLY A 457 -13.09 17.90 4.17
C GLY A 457 -13.06 17.16 2.86
N PHE A 458 -13.43 15.88 2.85
CA PHE A 458 -13.46 15.05 1.66
C PHE A 458 -14.75 14.23 1.55
N TYR A 459 -15.12 13.91 0.31
CA TYR A 459 -16.20 13.00 -0.03
C TYR A 459 -15.78 12.14 -1.24
N LYS A 460 -16.04 10.81 -1.13
CA LYS A 460 -15.80 9.81 -2.17
C LYS A 460 -17.08 9.02 -2.38
N ASP A 461 -17.49 8.87 -3.62
CA ASP A 461 -18.63 8.05 -4.03
C ASP A 461 -18.15 6.97 -5.00
N TYR A 462 -18.29 5.71 -4.61
CA TYR A 462 -17.84 4.55 -5.36
C TYR A 462 -18.99 3.91 -6.13
N ASP A 463 -18.72 3.55 -7.38
CA ASP A 463 -19.67 2.84 -8.25
C ASP A 463 -18.97 1.70 -8.99
N LYS A 464 -19.75 0.74 -9.48
CA LYS A 464 -19.27 -0.42 -10.25
C LYS A 464 -18.25 -1.26 -9.49
N ILE A 465 -18.37 -1.34 -8.17
CA ILE A 465 -17.47 -2.15 -7.36
C ILE A 465 -17.83 -3.63 -7.50
N PRO A 466 -16.84 -4.53 -7.70
CA PRO A 466 -17.07 -5.96 -7.76
C PRO A 466 -17.71 -6.49 -6.47
N LEU A 467 -18.84 -7.18 -6.61
CA LEU A 467 -19.60 -7.82 -5.54
C LEU A 467 -19.49 -9.33 -5.66
N SER A 468 -19.12 -10.02 -4.60
CA SER A 468 -19.17 -11.47 -4.53
C SER A 468 -20.60 -11.99 -4.66
N VAL A 469 -20.82 -12.91 -5.58
CA VAL A 469 -22.13 -13.56 -5.76
C VAL A 469 -22.38 -14.58 -4.63
N ALA A 470 -21.34 -15.18 -4.10
CA ALA A 470 -21.43 -16.23 -3.09
C ALA A 470 -21.79 -15.69 -1.69
N ASP A 471 -21.19 -14.59 -1.27
CA ASP A 471 -21.33 -14.05 0.09
C ASP A 471 -21.97 -12.65 0.14
N GLY A 472 -22.18 -11.99 -1.01
CA GLY A 472 -22.78 -10.66 -1.05
C GLY A 472 -21.86 -9.56 -0.51
N ILE A 473 -20.54 -9.78 -0.46
CA ILE A 473 -19.57 -8.81 0.08
C ILE A 473 -18.80 -8.14 -1.07
N PRO A 474 -18.68 -6.81 -1.07
CA PRO A 474 -17.86 -6.10 -2.03
C PRO A 474 -16.39 -6.55 -1.95
N LEU A 475 -15.75 -6.79 -3.09
CA LEU A 475 -14.37 -7.26 -3.16
C LEU A 475 -13.40 -6.30 -2.47
N THR A 476 -13.66 -5.01 -2.52
CA THR A 476 -12.90 -3.96 -1.84
C THR A 476 -12.98 -4.02 -0.31
N CYS A 477 -13.96 -4.74 0.25
CA CYS A 477 -14.07 -5.00 1.69
C CYS A 477 -13.39 -6.30 2.14
N LYS A 478 -12.81 -7.05 1.21
CA LYS A 478 -12.01 -8.26 1.47
C LYS A 478 -10.52 -7.93 1.51
N GLY A 479 -9.68 -8.88 1.93
CA GLY A 479 -8.23 -8.74 1.91
C GLY A 479 -7.60 -8.23 3.18
N ASN A 480 -8.32 -8.38 4.28
CA ASN A 480 -7.79 -8.15 5.63
C ASN A 480 -7.00 -9.35 6.19
N ASN A 481 -6.72 -10.36 5.38
CA ASN A 481 -5.89 -11.51 5.72
C ASN A 481 -4.91 -11.82 4.57
N TYR A 482 -4.10 -12.88 4.70
CA TYR A 482 -3.15 -13.32 3.67
C TYR A 482 -3.80 -14.15 2.55
N GLY A 483 -5.12 -14.18 2.47
CA GLY A 483 -5.86 -14.92 1.44
C GLY A 483 -5.81 -14.23 0.08
N VAL A 484 -5.88 -15.02 -0.97
CA VAL A 484 -6.03 -14.52 -2.34
C VAL A 484 -7.42 -13.91 -2.52
N ILE A 485 -7.50 -12.76 -3.19
CA ILE A 485 -8.73 -12.02 -3.42
C ILE A 485 -9.13 -12.15 -4.89
N GLY A 486 -10.43 -12.35 -5.15
CA GLY A 486 -11.01 -12.29 -6.50
C GLY A 486 -11.16 -13.64 -7.22
N ASN A 487 -10.69 -14.76 -6.66
CA ASN A 487 -10.90 -16.10 -7.21
C ASN A 487 -12.34 -16.59 -6.98
N GLU A 488 -13.33 -15.82 -7.44
CA GLU A 488 -14.74 -16.08 -7.19
C GLU A 488 -15.62 -15.42 -8.28
N LEU A 489 -16.89 -15.81 -8.33
CA LEU A 489 -17.88 -15.19 -9.22
C LEU A 489 -18.27 -13.81 -8.69
N LEU A 490 -18.18 -12.80 -9.58
CA LEU A 490 -18.35 -11.39 -9.24
C LEU A 490 -19.30 -10.69 -10.22
N THR A 491 -19.98 -9.64 -9.70
CA THR A 491 -20.73 -8.67 -10.49
C THR A 491 -20.30 -7.25 -10.12
N SER A 492 -20.32 -6.29 -11.06
CA SER A 492 -19.97 -4.88 -10.81
C SER A 492 -21.20 -4.05 -10.36
N THR A 493 -21.83 -4.44 -9.26
CA THR A 493 -23.10 -3.84 -8.79
C THR A 493 -22.99 -3.10 -7.46
N ALA A 494 -21.94 -3.35 -6.68
CA ALA A 494 -21.78 -2.70 -5.39
C ALA A 494 -21.43 -1.22 -5.53
N GLN A 495 -21.90 -0.44 -4.56
CA GLN A 495 -21.64 0.99 -4.43
C GLN A 495 -21.10 1.27 -3.03
N GLY A 496 -20.36 2.36 -2.89
CA GLY A 496 -19.78 2.75 -1.61
C GLY A 496 -19.67 4.26 -1.46
N ARG A 497 -19.44 4.71 -0.25
CA ARG A 497 -19.11 6.10 0.04
C ARG A 497 -18.13 6.20 1.19
N SER A 498 -17.24 7.17 1.13
CA SER A 498 -16.37 7.52 2.23
C SER A 498 -16.28 9.04 2.34
N TYR A 499 -16.45 9.56 3.54
CA TYR A 499 -16.44 11.00 3.78
C TYR A 499 -15.92 11.32 5.17
N GLY A 500 -15.33 12.50 5.32
CA GLY A 500 -14.76 12.90 6.59
C GLY A 500 -14.03 14.22 6.56
N ALA A 501 -13.32 14.47 7.65
CA ALA A 501 -12.49 15.65 7.83
C ALA A 501 -11.12 15.27 8.38
N GLU A 502 -10.10 15.96 7.90
CA GLU A 502 -8.70 15.76 8.24
C GLU A 502 -8.09 17.05 8.76
N LEU A 503 -7.44 17.00 9.91
CA LEU A 503 -6.63 18.08 10.46
C LEU A 503 -5.16 17.66 10.46
N LEU A 504 -4.28 18.50 9.94
CA LEU A 504 -2.83 18.34 9.99
C LEU A 504 -2.21 19.59 10.61
N LEU A 505 -1.33 19.40 11.58
CA LEU A 505 -0.49 20.42 12.17
C LEU A 505 0.97 20.02 12.00
N LYS A 506 1.79 20.93 11.48
CA LYS A 506 3.26 20.81 11.45
C LYS A 506 3.87 22.03 12.11
N TRP A 507 4.81 21.83 13.04
CA TRP A 507 5.44 22.91 13.76
C TRP A 507 6.92 22.61 14.02
N LEU A 508 7.80 23.46 13.48
CA LEU A 508 9.22 23.46 13.76
C LEU A 508 9.54 24.54 14.83
N ILE A 509 9.67 24.10 16.08
CA ILE A 509 9.90 24.98 17.23
C ILE A 509 11.40 25.18 17.43
N ALA A 510 11.85 26.43 17.42
CA ALA A 510 13.24 26.84 17.67
C ALA A 510 14.28 26.08 16.83
N LYS A 511 13.92 25.57 15.64
CA LYS A 511 14.74 24.72 14.76
C LYS A 511 15.24 23.43 15.42
N LYS A 512 14.69 23.05 16.58
CA LYS A 512 15.12 21.87 17.36
C LYS A 512 14.04 20.81 17.52
N LEU A 513 12.79 21.23 17.77
CA LEU A 513 11.66 20.32 17.92
C LEU A 513 10.81 20.36 16.64
N ASN A 514 10.75 19.23 15.95
CA ASN A 514 9.83 19.01 14.85
C ASN A 514 8.62 18.26 15.38
N LEU A 515 7.46 18.94 15.41
CA LEU A 515 6.20 18.41 15.88
C LEU A 515 5.25 18.25 14.70
N ALA A 516 4.62 17.10 14.56
CA ALA A 516 3.53 16.86 13.61
C ALA A 516 2.38 16.13 14.31
N SER A 517 1.17 16.63 14.10
CA SER A 517 -0.06 15.98 14.58
C SER A 517 -1.06 15.86 13.46
N SER A 518 -1.74 14.74 13.40
CA SER A 518 -2.84 14.50 12.46
C SER A 518 -4.05 13.95 13.19
N PHE A 519 -5.24 14.39 12.76
CA PHE A 519 -6.50 13.89 13.25
C PHE A 519 -7.47 13.73 12.09
N THR A 520 -8.10 12.57 11.98
CA THR A 520 -9.07 12.26 10.93
C THR A 520 -10.33 11.70 11.57
N LEU A 521 -11.47 12.25 11.17
CA LEU A 521 -12.80 11.68 11.44
C LEU A 521 -13.40 11.29 10.10
N PHE A 522 -13.86 10.05 9.97
CA PHE A 522 -14.42 9.59 8.70
C PHE A 522 -15.42 8.45 8.89
N LYS A 523 -16.21 8.22 7.85
CA LYS A 523 -17.10 7.08 7.72
C LYS A 523 -16.90 6.45 6.34
N SER A 524 -16.82 5.12 6.29
CA SER A 524 -16.70 4.35 5.06
C SER A 524 -17.75 3.25 5.05
N GLU A 525 -18.59 3.23 4.03
CA GLU A 525 -19.77 2.37 3.92
C GLU A 525 -19.92 1.84 2.49
N TYR A 526 -20.46 0.62 2.36
CA TYR A 526 -20.81 0.02 1.07
C TYR A 526 -22.22 -0.55 1.10
N ARG A 527 -22.82 -0.72 -0.08
CA ARG A 527 -24.09 -1.40 -0.31
C ARG A 527 -23.99 -2.28 -1.55
N ASN A 528 -24.77 -3.35 -1.60
CA ASN A 528 -24.71 -4.32 -2.67
C ASN A 528 -25.29 -3.81 -3.99
N ASN A 529 -26.30 -2.93 -3.90
CA ASN A 529 -26.95 -2.27 -5.02
C ASN A 529 -27.63 -0.96 -4.54
N LYS A 530 -28.25 -0.23 -5.45
CA LYS A 530 -28.92 1.06 -5.15
C LYS A 530 -30.08 0.96 -4.17
N GLU A 531 -30.70 -0.20 -4.05
CA GLU A 531 -31.88 -0.43 -3.21
C GLU A 531 -31.51 -0.92 -1.80
N SER A 532 -30.27 -1.40 -1.61
CA SER A 532 -29.77 -1.89 -0.34
C SER A 532 -29.34 -0.76 0.61
N GLU A 533 -29.42 -0.99 1.90
CA GLU A 533 -28.89 -0.08 2.91
C GLU A 533 -27.34 -0.06 2.89
N TYR A 534 -26.77 1.05 3.34
CA TYR A 534 -25.34 1.17 3.55
C TYR A 534 -24.89 0.46 4.82
N ILE A 535 -23.87 -0.39 4.70
CA ILE A 535 -23.24 -1.10 5.81
C ILE A 535 -21.77 -0.61 5.92
N ALA A 536 -21.28 -0.48 7.15
CA ALA A 536 -19.89 -0.09 7.40
C ALA A 536 -18.90 -1.00 6.65
N SER A 537 -17.94 -0.42 5.95
CA SER A 537 -16.88 -1.19 5.30
C SER A 537 -15.92 -1.81 6.34
N ALA A 538 -15.17 -2.83 5.97
CA ALA A 538 -14.13 -3.40 6.82
C ALA A 538 -13.05 -2.38 7.26
N TRP A 539 -13.00 -1.22 6.62
CA TRP A 539 -12.00 -0.17 6.80
C TRP A 539 -12.53 1.06 7.56
N ASP A 540 -13.75 0.99 8.12
CA ASP A 540 -14.40 2.10 8.84
C ASP A 540 -13.92 2.19 10.30
N ASN A 541 -12.71 2.70 10.49
CA ASN A 541 -12.14 2.95 11.83
C ASN A 541 -12.77 4.16 12.54
N ARG A 542 -13.54 5.00 11.89
CA ARG A 542 -14.19 6.23 12.34
C ARG A 542 -13.24 7.36 12.70
N PHE A 543 -12.16 7.11 13.42
CA PHE A 543 -11.18 8.15 13.74
C PHE A 543 -9.75 7.60 13.76
N ILE A 544 -8.79 8.47 13.45
CA ILE A 544 -7.37 8.22 13.51
C ILE A 544 -6.70 9.46 14.08
N PHE A 545 -5.87 9.28 15.10
CA PHE A 545 -5.06 10.33 15.70
C PHE A 545 -3.60 9.91 15.71
N ASN A 546 -2.72 10.81 15.26
CA ASN A 546 -1.27 10.66 15.41
C ASN A 546 -0.67 11.95 15.95
N LEU A 547 0.27 11.80 16.86
CA LEU A 547 1.14 12.86 17.34
C LEU A 547 2.58 12.37 17.28
N ARG A 548 3.44 13.09 16.58
CA ARG A 548 4.86 12.78 16.44
C ARG A 548 5.69 14.00 16.76
N GLY A 549 6.72 13.81 17.59
CA GLY A 549 7.69 14.83 17.91
C GLY A 549 9.12 14.28 17.84
N THR A 550 10.05 15.03 17.26
CA THR A 550 11.47 14.71 17.25
C THR A 550 12.25 15.92 17.72
N TYR A 551 13.03 15.76 18.78
CA TYR A 551 13.84 16.80 19.38
C TYR A 551 15.33 16.55 19.12
N ASN A 552 15.99 17.52 18.50
CA ASN A 552 17.41 17.48 18.20
C ASN A 552 18.20 18.10 19.37
N LEU A 553 18.98 17.26 20.03
CA LEU A 553 19.82 17.61 21.17
C LEU A 553 21.25 17.99 20.72
N PRO A 554 22.04 18.69 21.57
CA PRO A 554 23.45 18.92 21.31
C PRO A 554 24.25 17.63 21.08
N ARG A 555 25.41 17.76 20.41
CA ARG A 555 26.32 16.64 20.10
C ARG A 555 25.68 15.53 19.25
N HIS A 556 24.75 15.89 18.34
CA HIS A 556 24.12 14.98 17.39
C HIS A 556 23.32 13.82 18.01
N TRP A 557 22.68 14.08 19.13
CA TRP A 557 21.61 13.24 19.66
C TRP A 557 20.26 13.69 19.09
N SER A 558 19.36 12.75 18.85
CA SER A 558 17.94 13.07 18.67
C SER A 558 17.06 12.08 19.43
N VAL A 559 15.95 12.58 19.95
CA VAL A 559 14.94 11.77 20.63
C VAL A 559 13.60 12.06 19.98
N GLY A 560 12.92 11.00 19.58
CA GLY A 560 11.60 11.05 18.96
C GLY A 560 10.58 10.25 19.76
N MET A 561 9.33 10.72 19.74
CA MET A 561 8.18 10.02 20.29
C MET A 561 7.02 10.10 19.29
N LYS A 562 6.27 9.01 19.19
CA LYS A 562 5.03 8.95 18.42
C LYS A 562 3.94 8.33 19.27
N VAL A 563 2.76 8.94 19.24
CA VAL A 563 1.51 8.40 19.80
C VAL A 563 0.53 8.24 18.66
N SER A 564 0.00 7.03 18.49
CA SER A 564 -1.03 6.72 17.50
C SER A 564 -2.26 6.15 18.20
N CYS A 565 -3.44 6.66 17.88
CA CYS A 565 -4.69 6.14 18.37
C CYS A 565 -5.65 5.94 17.18
N ILE A 566 -6.19 4.74 17.04
CA ILE A 566 -7.11 4.38 15.95
C ILE A 566 -8.40 3.79 16.52
N GLY A 567 -9.53 4.20 15.98
CA GLY A 567 -10.83 3.60 16.31
C GLY A 567 -10.90 2.15 15.86
N GLY A 568 -11.71 1.36 16.55
CA GLY A 568 -11.89 -0.05 16.23
C GLY A 568 -12.54 -0.25 14.85
N ALA A 569 -11.98 -1.16 14.06
CA ALA A 569 -12.58 -1.58 12.79
C ALA A 569 -13.85 -2.42 13.04
N PRO A 570 -14.84 -2.40 12.14
CA PRO A 570 -15.95 -3.32 12.17
C PRO A 570 -15.47 -4.75 11.90
N TYR A 571 -16.20 -5.74 12.43
CA TYR A 571 -15.98 -7.13 12.09
C TYR A 571 -17.30 -7.91 12.02
N THR A 572 -17.25 -9.01 11.29
CA THR A 572 -18.37 -9.94 11.10
C THR A 572 -18.21 -11.10 12.07
N PRO A 573 -19.22 -11.44 12.87
CA PRO A 573 -19.20 -12.62 13.72
C PRO A 573 -19.04 -13.91 12.92
N TYR A 574 -18.58 -14.96 13.58
CA TYR A 574 -18.48 -16.27 12.95
C TYR A 574 -19.80 -17.04 13.00
N ASP A 575 -20.12 -17.76 11.92
CA ASP A 575 -21.15 -18.77 11.84
C ASP A 575 -20.66 -20.03 12.54
N ALA A 576 -21.07 -20.23 13.80
CA ALA A 576 -20.67 -21.36 14.62
C ALA A 576 -21.21 -22.69 14.06
N ASP A 577 -22.40 -22.65 13.48
CA ASP A 577 -23.07 -23.84 12.94
C ASP A 577 -22.33 -24.36 11.71
N LYS A 578 -22.10 -23.52 10.72
CA LYS A 578 -21.33 -23.84 9.51
C LYS A 578 -19.87 -24.17 9.83
N SER A 579 -19.23 -23.41 10.73
CA SER A 579 -17.83 -23.62 11.12
C SER A 579 -17.61 -24.97 11.82
N SER A 580 -18.61 -25.51 12.52
CA SER A 580 -18.52 -26.79 13.19
C SER A 580 -18.60 -28.00 12.24
N LEU A 581 -19.17 -27.86 11.04
CA LEU A 581 -19.28 -28.94 10.07
C LEU A 581 -17.89 -29.47 9.68
N VAL A 582 -17.65 -30.78 9.82
CA VAL A 582 -16.37 -31.42 9.50
C VAL A 582 -15.97 -31.15 8.06
N THR A 583 -16.88 -31.29 7.12
CA THR A 583 -16.66 -31.06 5.69
C THR A 583 -16.34 -29.60 5.38
N ALA A 584 -17.04 -28.67 6.03
CA ALA A 584 -16.80 -27.24 5.88
C ALA A 584 -15.44 -26.83 6.46
N TRP A 585 -15.16 -27.23 7.71
CA TRP A 585 -13.88 -26.94 8.35
C TRP A 585 -12.69 -27.48 7.55
N ASN A 586 -12.77 -28.74 7.10
CA ASN A 586 -11.70 -29.41 6.37
C ASN A 586 -11.42 -28.78 4.99
N ALA A 587 -12.36 -28.02 4.42
CA ALA A 587 -12.16 -27.35 3.16
C ALA A 587 -11.19 -26.18 3.28
N GLN A 588 -11.23 -25.40 4.36
CA GLN A 588 -10.38 -24.19 4.49
C GLN A 588 -9.54 -24.09 5.77
N GLY A 589 -9.79 -24.94 6.80
CA GLY A 589 -9.04 -24.94 8.05
C GLY A 589 -9.23 -23.71 8.94
N LYS A 590 -10.27 -22.93 8.70
CA LYS A 590 -10.62 -21.72 9.45
C LYS A 590 -12.14 -21.58 9.57
N PRO A 591 -12.67 -20.78 10.54
CA PRO A 591 -14.10 -20.57 10.68
C PRO A 591 -14.70 -19.79 9.51
N TYR A 592 -16.02 -19.91 9.37
CA TYR A 592 -16.84 -19.18 8.39
C TYR A 592 -17.47 -17.98 9.05
N TYR A 593 -17.55 -16.86 8.34
CA TYR A 593 -18.26 -15.68 8.80
C TYR A 593 -19.77 -15.81 8.60
N ASP A 594 -20.52 -15.26 9.52
CA ASP A 594 -21.97 -15.05 9.36
C ASP A 594 -22.22 -13.76 8.58
N TYR A 595 -22.28 -13.86 7.26
CA TYR A 595 -22.47 -12.70 6.40
C TYR A 595 -23.88 -12.08 6.49
N THR A 596 -24.84 -12.71 7.19
CA THR A 596 -26.13 -12.07 7.52
C THR A 596 -25.95 -10.95 8.55
N ARG A 597 -24.87 -11.01 9.32
CA ARG A 597 -24.46 -10.03 10.33
C ARG A 597 -23.18 -9.29 9.93
N TYR A 598 -23.03 -9.02 8.64
CA TYR A 598 -21.82 -8.43 8.08
C TYR A 598 -21.46 -7.10 8.75
N ASN A 599 -20.27 -7.02 9.34
CA ASN A 599 -19.72 -5.85 10.03
C ASN A 599 -20.64 -5.24 11.12
N GLU A 600 -21.48 -6.07 11.76
CA GLU A 600 -22.40 -5.65 12.83
C GLU A 600 -21.64 -5.28 14.11
N GLU A 601 -20.58 -6.01 14.41
CA GLU A 601 -19.76 -5.81 15.60
C GLU A 601 -18.57 -4.87 15.33
N ARG A 602 -17.95 -4.35 16.42
CA ARG A 602 -16.81 -3.43 16.31
C ARG A 602 -15.75 -3.74 17.36
N LEU A 603 -14.49 -3.73 16.91
CA LEU A 603 -13.33 -3.88 17.77
C LEU A 603 -13.13 -2.64 18.67
N PRO A 604 -12.46 -2.76 19.83
CA PRO A 604 -12.09 -1.61 20.64
C PRO A 604 -11.05 -0.74 19.93
N ALA A 605 -10.97 0.53 20.35
CA ALA A 605 -9.91 1.43 19.88
C ALA A 605 -8.53 0.95 20.39
N PHE A 606 -7.50 1.22 19.60
CA PHE A 606 -6.13 0.84 19.90
C PHE A 606 -5.23 2.08 19.97
N THR A 607 -4.36 2.12 20.99
CA THR A 607 -3.37 3.19 21.18
C THR A 607 -1.98 2.60 21.29
N GLN A 608 -1.02 3.16 20.57
CA GLN A 608 0.37 2.75 20.57
C GLN A 608 1.28 3.95 20.83
N VAL A 609 2.32 3.72 21.61
CA VAL A 609 3.36 4.71 21.91
C VAL A 609 4.71 4.14 21.50
N ASP A 610 5.43 4.90 20.68
CA ASP A 610 6.77 4.53 20.16
C ASP A 610 7.78 5.59 20.57
N ILE A 611 9.00 5.17 20.91
CA ILE A 611 10.11 6.06 21.27
C ILE A 611 11.34 5.66 20.47
N ARG A 612 12.03 6.65 19.92
CA ARG A 612 13.28 6.46 19.19
C ARG A 612 14.38 7.39 19.70
N ILE A 613 15.57 6.86 19.80
CA ILE A 613 16.79 7.61 20.21
C ILE A 613 17.84 7.35 19.14
N ASP A 614 18.40 8.40 18.58
CA ASP A 614 19.49 8.34 17.61
C ASP A 614 20.70 9.07 18.12
N LYS A 615 21.89 8.53 17.79
CA LYS A 615 23.19 9.16 18.04
C LYS A 615 24.07 9.02 16.82
N THR A 616 24.64 10.13 16.35
CA THR A 616 25.57 10.16 15.24
C THR A 616 26.93 10.68 15.69
N PHE A 617 27.99 9.99 15.26
CA PHE A 617 29.38 10.38 15.44
C PHE A 617 29.99 10.71 14.08
N TYR A 618 30.48 11.92 13.92
CA TYR A 618 31.21 12.35 12.72
C TYR A 618 32.70 12.23 12.99
N LEU A 619 33.35 11.30 12.27
CA LEU A 619 34.78 11.06 12.29
C LEU A 619 35.42 11.74 11.08
N LYS A 620 36.76 11.77 11.02
CA LYS A 620 37.45 12.50 9.93
C LYS A 620 37.10 12.04 8.50
N ARG A 621 36.81 10.75 8.31
CA ARG A 621 36.52 10.16 7.00
C ARG A 621 35.24 9.32 6.96
N CYS A 622 34.58 9.12 8.09
CA CYS A 622 33.39 8.29 8.16
C CYS A 622 32.40 8.81 9.19
N MET A 623 31.18 8.36 9.07
CA MET A 623 30.10 8.62 9.99
C MET A 623 29.64 7.30 10.63
N LEU A 624 29.44 7.30 11.93
CA LEU A 624 28.92 6.14 12.66
C LEU A 624 27.61 6.56 13.37
N GLY A 625 26.52 5.91 13.01
CA GLY A 625 25.20 6.15 13.60
C GLY A 625 24.74 4.96 14.43
N PHE A 626 24.04 5.25 15.52
CA PHE A 626 23.35 4.26 16.36
C PHE A 626 21.91 4.71 16.55
N TYR A 627 20.97 3.78 16.52
CA TYR A 627 19.61 4.06 16.93
C TYR A 627 19.03 2.93 17.79
N ILE A 628 18.12 3.32 18.68
CA ILE A 628 17.23 2.45 19.42
C ILE A 628 15.82 2.91 19.11
N ASP A 629 14.97 2.01 18.61
CA ASP A 629 13.57 2.27 18.33
C ASP A 629 12.72 1.28 19.14
N LEU A 630 11.96 1.79 20.10
CA LEU A 630 11.10 1.02 20.99
C LEU A 630 9.66 1.18 20.52
N GLN A 631 9.15 0.19 19.81
CA GLN A 631 7.77 0.19 19.34
C GLN A 631 6.85 -0.37 20.43
N ASN A 632 5.67 0.24 20.56
CA ASN A 632 4.66 -0.16 21.53
C ASN A 632 5.18 -0.27 22.96
N ILE A 633 5.85 0.79 23.45
CA ILE A 633 6.47 0.80 24.78
C ILE A 633 5.47 0.60 25.92
N ALA A 634 4.19 0.95 25.70
CA ALA A 634 3.10 0.72 26.65
C ALA A 634 2.63 -0.74 26.70
N GLY A 635 3.11 -1.62 25.79
CA GLY A 635 2.67 -3.00 25.69
C GLY A 635 1.18 -3.15 25.33
N SER A 636 0.61 -2.15 24.64
CA SER A 636 -0.80 -2.15 24.26
C SER A 636 -1.13 -3.35 23.38
N LYS A 637 -2.29 -3.99 23.65
CA LYS A 637 -2.78 -5.13 22.87
C LYS A 637 -3.79 -4.68 21.84
N LEU A 638 -3.52 -4.97 20.57
CA LEU A 638 -4.48 -4.85 19.49
C LEU A 638 -5.40 -6.08 19.54
N LYS A 639 -6.61 -5.88 20.00
CA LYS A 639 -7.61 -6.93 20.10
C LYS A 639 -8.26 -7.17 18.75
N GLN A 640 -8.48 -8.44 18.46
CA GLN A 640 -9.26 -8.90 17.31
C GLN A 640 -10.50 -9.65 17.81
N ALA A 641 -11.40 -10.03 16.90
CA ALA A 641 -12.53 -10.88 17.24
C ALA A 641 -12.04 -12.25 17.73
N ASP A 642 -12.66 -12.77 18.79
CA ASP A 642 -12.41 -14.13 19.25
C ASP A 642 -12.70 -15.12 18.12
N VAL A 643 -11.82 -16.06 17.89
CA VAL A 643 -11.89 -16.99 16.77
C VAL A 643 -12.43 -18.34 17.22
N LEU A 644 -13.32 -18.92 16.42
CA LEU A 644 -13.76 -20.30 16.60
C LEU A 644 -12.72 -21.25 16.00
N MET A 645 -12.25 -22.22 16.80
CA MET A 645 -11.34 -23.26 16.36
C MET A 645 -11.92 -24.66 16.60
N SER A 646 -11.67 -25.55 15.66
CA SER A 646 -11.96 -26.97 15.85
C SER A 646 -10.97 -27.59 16.83
N THR A 647 -11.47 -28.39 17.78
CA THR A 647 -10.62 -29.23 18.65
C THR A 647 -10.15 -30.50 17.96
N GLY A 648 -10.58 -30.78 16.73
CA GLY A 648 -10.33 -32.04 16.03
C GLY A 648 -11.22 -33.20 16.50
N VAL A 649 -11.98 -33.04 17.58
CA VAL A 649 -12.88 -34.06 18.13
C VAL A 649 -14.24 -33.96 17.48
N ILE A 650 -14.77 -35.05 16.93
CA ILE A 650 -16.10 -35.11 16.33
C ILE A 650 -17.14 -35.31 17.45
N LYS A 651 -18.10 -34.40 17.56
CA LYS A 651 -19.16 -34.40 18.58
C LYS A 651 -20.19 -35.53 18.35
N ASN A 652 -20.44 -35.87 17.08
CA ASN A 652 -21.51 -36.80 16.66
C ASN A 652 -20.96 -37.79 15.60
N PRO A 653 -20.06 -38.72 16.00
CA PRO A 653 -19.36 -39.60 15.05
C PRO A 653 -20.31 -40.56 14.30
N ASP A 654 -21.47 -40.88 14.89
CA ASP A 654 -22.48 -41.78 14.30
C ASP A 654 -23.35 -41.08 13.22
N ALA A 655 -23.24 -39.77 13.06
CA ALA A 655 -23.96 -39.05 12.03
C ALA A 655 -23.37 -39.27 10.64
N PRO A 656 -24.19 -39.15 9.55
CA PRO A 656 -23.64 -39.12 8.20
C PRO A 656 -22.52 -38.08 8.07
N ILE A 657 -21.48 -38.35 7.23
CA ILE A 657 -20.29 -37.48 7.08
C ILE A 657 -20.66 -36.02 6.83
N ALA A 658 -21.68 -35.76 6.02
CA ALA A 658 -22.16 -34.40 5.75
C ALA A 658 -22.76 -33.67 6.97
N GLY A 659 -23.17 -34.43 7.98
CA GLY A 659 -23.76 -33.89 9.24
C GLY A 659 -22.83 -33.96 10.44
N GLN A 660 -21.65 -34.52 10.29
CA GLN A 660 -20.68 -34.61 11.39
C GLN A 660 -20.18 -33.21 11.76
N ARG A 661 -19.96 -32.99 13.05
CA ARG A 661 -19.55 -31.70 13.60
C ARG A 661 -18.37 -31.84 14.55
N TYR A 662 -17.45 -30.92 14.48
CA TYR A 662 -16.37 -30.79 15.45
C TYR A 662 -16.88 -30.12 16.75
N VAL A 663 -16.26 -30.49 17.87
CA VAL A 663 -16.30 -29.68 19.08
C VAL A 663 -15.48 -28.42 18.82
N MET A 664 -16.10 -27.25 18.98
CA MET A 664 -15.45 -25.95 18.76
C MET A 664 -15.00 -25.33 20.08
N LYS A 665 -13.86 -24.64 20.06
CA LYS A 665 -13.37 -23.77 21.14
C LYS A 665 -13.25 -22.34 20.65
N SER A 666 -13.44 -21.36 21.55
CA SER A 666 -13.17 -19.95 21.26
C SER A 666 -11.75 -19.61 21.69
N VAL A 667 -10.99 -18.98 20.83
CA VAL A 667 -9.63 -18.54 21.07
C VAL A 667 -9.56 -17.02 20.96
N LYS A 668 -9.04 -16.37 22.00
CA LYS A 668 -8.82 -14.93 21.98
C LYS A 668 -7.69 -14.58 21.03
N GLN A 669 -7.89 -13.55 20.25
CA GLN A 669 -6.86 -13.04 19.34
C GLN A 669 -6.41 -11.65 19.79
N GLU A 670 -5.17 -11.56 20.23
CA GLU A 670 -4.54 -10.29 20.64
C GLU A 670 -3.12 -10.23 20.07
N SER A 671 -2.78 -9.15 19.40
CA SER A 671 -1.43 -8.89 18.93
C SER A 671 -0.89 -7.61 19.54
N GLY A 672 0.42 -7.50 19.64
CA GLY A 672 1.08 -6.31 20.17
C GLY A 672 1.96 -6.66 21.37
N THR A 673 3.25 -6.57 21.14
CA THR A 673 4.29 -6.69 22.16
C THR A 673 5.19 -5.46 22.07
N LEU A 674 5.94 -5.18 23.13
CA LEU A 674 7.08 -4.27 23.03
C LEU A 674 8.09 -4.88 22.04
N LEU A 675 8.40 -4.14 20.99
CA LEU A 675 9.39 -4.55 19.99
C LEU A 675 10.59 -3.59 20.05
N PRO A 676 11.66 -3.94 20.75
CA PRO A 676 12.90 -3.17 20.74
C PRO A 676 13.68 -3.46 19.47
N THR A 677 14.10 -2.43 18.77
CA THR A 677 14.95 -2.52 17.59
C THR A 677 16.19 -1.68 17.76
N LEU A 678 17.32 -2.24 17.37
CA LEU A 678 18.64 -1.60 17.44
C LEU A 678 19.22 -1.54 16.03
N GLY A 679 19.93 -0.47 15.72
CA GLY A 679 20.65 -0.43 14.47
C GLY A 679 21.93 0.37 14.54
N ILE A 680 22.87 -0.04 13.70
CA ILE A 680 24.19 0.59 13.53
C ILE A 680 24.34 0.93 12.05
N THR A 681 24.75 2.16 11.78
CA THR A 681 25.03 2.61 10.42
C THR A 681 26.47 3.08 10.35
N PHE A 682 27.17 2.66 9.33
CA PHE A 682 28.53 3.10 9.01
C PHE A 682 28.53 3.67 7.60
N GLU A 683 29.01 4.89 7.43
CA GLU A 683 29.12 5.56 6.12
C GLU A 683 30.55 6.12 5.93
N TYR A 684 31.14 5.78 4.77
CA TYR A 684 32.50 6.17 4.38
C TYR A 684 32.49 6.92 3.05
#